data_9af4138e3cdfcc79b525ea833e58961b
#
_entry.id   9af4138e3cdfcc79b525ea833e58961b
#
_cell.length_a   1.000
_cell.length_b   1.000
_cell.length_c   1.000
_cell.angle_alpha   90.00
_cell.angle_beta   90.00
_cell.angle_gamma   90.00
#
_symmetry.space_group_name_H-M   'P 1'
#
loop_
_entity.id
_entity.type
_entity.pdbx_description
1 polymer ?
#
loop_
_entity_poly.entity_id
_entity_poly.type
_entity_poly.pdbx_seq_one_letter_code
_entity_poly.pdbx_strand_id
1 'polypeptide(L)'
;MSISLTGNPFVDTGLAVLAFRNGCEHIEELTLEKMKKVHGDGSELARRNSKLKSTTIIFTINSLVTHPGIKPIEKRIQFYSKITTALLNNIGFEDMHERCESCGNEYSLNIDKLVRTTLVPLGYKDESRYTGRDWFPLAGSVGSDAQALPAGSRSPNLCAKCLFAVHYLPQGVMLRDGRLTVFQSTSRTFWFDYVRQIAMAVKDRILANNFETLGSKEGSASVIENTFRTMDKLKKIEPGVSLFVWMFSNSGQGPDCKIEEIPNNALQFLLEARNEGFREEITKLVKKDKNPEYAFLNCISKGTDYYWLYQSKKYEGVPPGLFLLYQTKIRNVSKNALQVACKIASCLKVSYPDAKKFEDFRKGLKNDFAKWNRIRKCIVEMVNNGKLGFAEYSALFARDPDGHIGVNGDAWKYISYYTYHTDCWKTEDEQAACKPTCNELLFYVGRKILRDQIESRGAVRFRKEVLERFTLGKITTSWLRRQFLKGAILHEGFNYDTWKALCLNEQGSETTYETLFRLRLMWSEWLRTENLLEISEPPEVVKIPHNADIPSNLEKTLCKITEEYVDKRGQLRFKKEIIDELIAGEKDLYWFRERLSRYDPAYLDETYWERFCTSQDGYSIKSLRLFQLSLILANCFREQVFKENQA
;
A
#
# COMPACT_ATOMS: atom_id res chain seq x y z
N MET A 1 -13.10 6.71 43.71
CA MET A 1 -11.88 6.94 42.90
C MET A 1 -12.18 6.47 41.50
N SER A 2 -12.08 7.35 40.50
CA SER A 2 -12.22 6.96 39.09
C SER A 2 -10.97 6.21 38.64
N ILE A 3 -11.14 5.25 37.74
CA ILE A 3 -10.05 4.42 37.23
C ILE A 3 -9.62 4.97 35.87
N SER A 4 -8.37 5.43 35.78
CA SER A 4 -7.81 5.90 34.52
C SER A 4 -7.26 4.74 33.68
N LEU A 5 -7.36 4.85 32.36
CA LEU A 5 -6.66 3.99 31.42
C LEU A 5 -5.15 4.12 31.58
N THR A 6 -4.42 3.07 31.27
CA THR A 6 -2.99 2.96 31.50
C THR A 6 -2.16 3.18 30.23
N GLY A 7 -2.75 3.05 29.05
CA GLY A 7 -2.05 2.99 27.77
C GLY A 7 -1.51 1.59 27.42
N ASN A 8 -1.55 0.65 28.39
CA ASN A 8 -1.18 -0.73 28.13
C ASN A 8 -2.40 -1.51 27.60
N PRO A 9 -2.36 -2.07 26.39
CA PRO A 9 -3.53 -2.68 25.74
C PRO A 9 -4.07 -3.90 26.51
N PHE A 10 -3.22 -4.62 27.23
CA PHE A 10 -3.66 -5.79 28.03
C PHE A 10 -4.44 -5.37 29.27
N VAL A 11 -3.91 -4.40 30.02
CA VAL A 11 -4.55 -3.85 31.22
C VAL A 11 -5.84 -3.15 30.84
N ASP A 12 -5.78 -2.28 29.83
CA ASP A 12 -6.94 -1.47 29.42
C ASP A 12 -8.08 -2.36 28.90
N THR A 13 -7.76 -3.44 28.13
CA THR A 13 -8.77 -4.43 27.74
C THR A 13 -9.42 -5.10 28.95
N GLY A 14 -8.66 -5.44 29.99
CA GLY A 14 -9.21 -5.98 31.24
C GLY A 14 -10.13 -4.99 31.95
N LEU A 15 -9.75 -3.71 32.00
CA LEU A 15 -10.59 -2.62 32.54
C LEU A 15 -11.88 -2.43 31.71
N ALA A 16 -11.80 -2.52 30.39
CA ALA A 16 -12.96 -2.43 29.50
C ALA A 16 -13.95 -3.59 29.75
N VAL A 17 -13.45 -4.82 29.95
CA VAL A 17 -14.30 -5.96 30.32
C VAL A 17 -14.99 -5.73 31.67
N LEU A 18 -14.29 -5.19 32.66
CA LEU A 18 -14.88 -4.82 33.97
C LEU A 18 -15.97 -3.77 33.81
N ALA A 19 -15.74 -2.72 33.02
CA ALA A 19 -16.72 -1.70 32.75
C ALA A 19 -17.96 -2.27 32.03
N PHE A 20 -17.75 -3.10 31.02
CA PHE A 20 -18.86 -3.82 30.35
C PHE A 20 -19.69 -4.67 31.30
N ARG A 21 -19.03 -5.41 32.18
CA ARG A 21 -19.74 -6.26 33.17
C ARG A 21 -20.54 -5.48 34.22
N ASN A 22 -20.15 -4.24 34.48
CA ASN A 22 -20.88 -3.29 35.30
C ASN A 22 -22.01 -2.56 34.55
N GLY A 23 -22.19 -2.79 33.26
CA GLY A 23 -23.16 -2.06 32.45
C GLY A 23 -22.77 -0.59 32.20
N CYS A 24 -21.49 -0.22 32.31
CA CYS A 24 -21.04 1.12 31.99
C CYS A 24 -21.19 1.41 30.50
N GLU A 25 -21.71 2.59 30.17
CA GLU A 25 -21.77 3.06 28.77
C GLU A 25 -20.44 3.69 28.31
N HIS A 26 -19.70 4.26 29.25
CA HIS A 26 -18.39 4.84 29.02
C HIS A 26 -17.36 4.26 29.98
N ILE A 27 -16.11 4.14 29.52
CA ILE A 27 -15.01 3.56 30.34
C ILE A 27 -14.73 4.41 31.58
N GLU A 28 -14.93 5.72 31.49
CA GLU A 28 -14.70 6.70 32.57
C GLU A 28 -15.65 6.49 33.77
N GLU A 29 -16.74 5.77 33.58
CA GLU A 29 -17.69 5.42 34.64
C GLU A 29 -17.17 4.32 35.57
N LEU A 30 -16.07 3.65 35.19
CA LEU A 30 -15.51 2.58 35.97
C LEU A 30 -14.85 3.14 37.25
N THR A 31 -15.33 2.69 38.41
CA THR A 31 -14.76 3.05 39.70
C THR A 31 -14.29 1.80 40.45
N LEU A 32 -13.43 1.98 41.47
CA LEU A 32 -12.97 0.89 42.32
C LEU A 32 -14.15 0.14 42.97
N GLU A 33 -15.22 0.86 43.37
CA GLU A 33 -16.41 0.24 43.93
C GLU A 33 -17.15 -0.64 42.89
N LYS A 34 -17.28 -0.17 41.65
CA LYS A 34 -17.84 -0.96 40.57
C LYS A 34 -16.98 -2.20 40.28
N MET A 35 -15.66 -2.08 40.34
CA MET A 35 -14.77 -3.24 40.20
C MET A 35 -14.97 -4.25 41.32
N LYS A 36 -15.07 -3.80 42.60
CA LYS A 36 -15.39 -4.65 43.77
C LYS A 36 -16.72 -5.35 43.60
N LYS A 37 -17.74 -4.64 43.16
CA LYS A 37 -19.08 -5.20 42.93
C LYS A 37 -19.09 -6.34 41.89
N VAL A 38 -18.40 -6.16 40.77
CA VAL A 38 -18.33 -7.21 39.71
C VAL A 38 -17.46 -8.38 40.16
N HIS A 39 -16.39 -8.12 40.88
CA HIS A 39 -15.48 -9.18 41.31
C HIS A 39 -16.09 -10.07 42.39
N GLY A 40 -16.81 -9.49 43.32
CA GLY A 40 -17.37 -10.21 44.47
C GLY A 40 -16.25 -10.88 45.28
N ASP A 41 -16.39 -12.17 45.51
CA ASP A 41 -15.36 -13.01 46.17
C ASP A 41 -14.34 -13.61 45.20
N GLY A 42 -14.43 -13.30 43.91
CA GLY A 42 -13.52 -13.78 42.84
C GLY A 42 -13.80 -15.22 42.38
N SER A 43 -14.73 -15.95 43.02
CA SER A 43 -14.95 -17.37 42.66
C SER A 43 -15.58 -17.55 41.28
N GLU A 44 -16.45 -16.63 40.86
CA GLU A 44 -17.01 -16.66 39.52
C GLU A 44 -15.96 -16.41 38.43
N LEU A 45 -15.09 -15.43 38.64
CA LEU A 45 -13.95 -15.17 37.76
C LEU A 45 -13.06 -16.41 37.64
N ALA A 46 -12.73 -17.03 38.76
CA ALA A 46 -11.90 -18.22 38.82
C ALA A 46 -12.51 -19.40 38.04
N ARG A 47 -13.80 -19.68 38.22
CA ARG A 47 -14.52 -20.73 37.51
C ARG A 47 -14.57 -20.49 36.00
N ARG A 48 -14.77 -19.25 35.57
CA ARG A 48 -14.77 -18.90 34.13
C ARG A 48 -13.37 -19.06 33.53
N ASN A 49 -12.37 -18.45 34.14
CA ASN A 49 -11.00 -18.47 33.63
C ASN A 49 -10.41 -19.89 33.65
N SER A 50 -10.79 -20.76 34.59
CA SER A 50 -10.36 -22.18 34.59
C SER A 50 -10.81 -22.97 33.36
N LYS A 51 -11.86 -22.54 32.70
CA LYS A 51 -12.43 -23.19 31.51
C LYS A 51 -12.04 -22.52 30.19
N LEU A 52 -11.80 -21.20 30.19
CA LEU A 52 -11.48 -20.43 28.99
C LEU A 52 -10.11 -20.81 28.43
N LYS A 53 -10.04 -21.25 27.17
CA LYS A 53 -8.78 -21.54 26.48
C LYS A 53 -7.86 -20.32 26.35
N SER A 54 -8.43 -19.13 26.24
CA SER A 54 -7.67 -17.87 26.24
C SER A 54 -6.82 -17.70 27.51
N THR A 55 -7.28 -18.18 28.66
CA THR A 55 -6.53 -18.06 29.92
C THR A 55 -5.16 -18.77 29.86
N THR A 56 -5.12 -19.99 29.31
CA THR A 56 -3.86 -20.76 29.20
C THR A 56 -2.89 -20.17 28.17
N ILE A 57 -3.41 -19.44 27.18
CA ILE A 57 -2.57 -18.75 26.19
C ILE A 57 -2.04 -17.44 26.77
N ILE A 58 -2.85 -16.71 27.59
CA ILE A 58 -2.44 -15.44 28.21
C ILE A 58 -1.41 -15.65 29.31
N PHE A 59 -1.66 -16.60 30.23
CA PHE A 59 -0.89 -16.76 31.45
C PHE A 59 -0.02 -18.04 31.47
N THR A 60 0.09 -18.75 30.36
CA THR A 60 0.67 -20.09 30.29
C THR A 60 -0.08 -21.14 31.12
N ILE A 61 0.34 -22.39 31.08
CA ILE A 61 -0.25 -23.46 31.89
C ILE A 61 0.11 -23.38 33.36
N ASN A 62 1.06 -22.51 33.76
CA ASN A 62 1.56 -22.36 35.08
C ASN A 62 0.81 -21.31 35.93
N SER A 63 -0.21 -20.68 35.35
CA SER A 63 -1.07 -19.77 36.12
C SER A 63 -1.82 -20.52 37.21
N LEU A 64 -2.04 -19.86 38.35
CA LEU A 64 -2.70 -20.46 39.52
C LEU A 64 -4.03 -21.16 39.16
N VAL A 65 -4.79 -20.66 38.19
CA VAL A 65 -6.10 -21.23 37.82
C VAL A 65 -5.99 -22.41 36.88
N THR A 66 -4.87 -22.56 36.18
CA THR A 66 -4.66 -23.63 35.18
C THR A 66 -3.56 -24.62 35.56
N HIS A 67 -2.79 -24.34 36.61
CA HIS A 67 -1.61 -25.11 37.02
C HIS A 67 -1.93 -26.60 37.24
N PRO A 68 -1.33 -27.54 36.50
CA PRO A 68 -1.70 -28.97 36.55
C PRO A 68 -1.30 -29.62 37.90
N GLY A 69 -0.29 -29.10 38.59
CA GLY A 69 0.18 -29.60 39.88
C GLY A 69 -0.70 -29.24 41.07
N ILE A 70 -1.64 -28.27 40.91
CA ILE A 70 -2.57 -27.89 41.98
C ILE A 70 -3.84 -28.70 41.84
N LYS A 71 -4.01 -29.69 42.67
CA LYS A 71 -5.20 -30.58 42.66
C LYS A 71 -5.86 -30.55 44.02
N PRO A 72 -7.17 -30.71 44.14
CA PRO A 72 -8.17 -30.76 43.04
C PRO A 72 -8.42 -29.37 42.41
N ILE A 73 -9.32 -29.28 41.41
CA ILE A 73 -9.62 -28.02 40.71
C ILE A 73 -10.20 -26.96 41.64
N GLU A 74 -10.94 -27.35 42.64
CA GLU A 74 -11.55 -26.50 43.66
C GLU A 74 -10.47 -25.73 44.42
N LYS A 75 -9.31 -26.36 44.67
CA LYS A 75 -8.18 -25.72 45.35
C LYS A 75 -7.55 -24.63 44.44
N ARG A 76 -7.48 -24.88 43.12
CA ARG A 76 -7.05 -23.84 42.15
C ARG A 76 -8.01 -22.65 42.11
N ILE A 77 -9.31 -22.93 42.10
CA ILE A 77 -10.37 -21.90 42.17
C ILE A 77 -10.26 -21.08 43.43
N GLN A 78 -10.05 -21.74 44.56
CA GLN A 78 -9.88 -21.08 45.87
C GLN A 78 -8.62 -20.17 45.89
N PHE A 79 -7.49 -20.66 45.49
CA PHE A 79 -6.25 -19.87 45.43
C PHE A 79 -6.38 -18.67 44.51
N TYR A 80 -6.91 -18.89 43.29
CA TYR A 80 -7.08 -17.84 42.30
C TYR A 80 -8.10 -16.77 42.75
N SER A 81 -9.21 -17.16 43.34
CA SER A 81 -10.18 -16.20 43.87
C SER A 81 -9.61 -15.36 45.00
N LYS A 82 -8.90 -15.99 45.92
CA LYS A 82 -8.28 -15.30 47.08
C LYS A 82 -7.20 -14.31 46.62
N ILE A 83 -6.30 -14.71 45.72
CA ILE A 83 -5.24 -13.81 45.26
C ILE A 83 -5.80 -12.64 44.42
N THR A 84 -6.79 -12.87 43.54
CA THR A 84 -7.37 -11.79 42.76
C THR A 84 -8.17 -10.82 43.65
N THR A 85 -8.82 -11.30 44.69
CA THR A 85 -9.45 -10.46 45.73
C THR A 85 -8.41 -9.65 46.51
N ALA A 86 -7.29 -10.27 46.86
CA ALA A 86 -6.19 -9.57 47.53
C ALA A 86 -5.59 -8.49 46.64
N LEU A 87 -5.37 -8.75 45.34
CA LEU A 87 -4.94 -7.74 44.37
C LEU A 87 -5.91 -6.54 44.33
N LEU A 88 -7.21 -6.80 44.22
CA LEU A 88 -8.23 -5.75 44.20
C LEU A 88 -8.22 -4.89 45.48
N ASN A 89 -8.04 -5.50 46.63
CA ASN A 89 -8.01 -4.81 47.92
C ASN A 89 -6.72 -4.01 48.17
N ASN A 90 -5.65 -4.34 47.45
CA ASN A 90 -4.37 -3.59 47.51
C ASN A 90 -4.27 -2.46 46.52
N ILE A 91 -5.31 -2.18 45.67
CA ILE A 91 -5.31 -1.03 44.78
C ILE A 91 -5.28 0.26 45.64
N GLY A 92 -4.22 1.04 45.50
CA GLY A 92 -3.97 2.26 46.25
C GLY A 92 -3.27 2.03 47.61
N PHE A 93 -2.80 0.81 47.88
CA PHE A 93 -2.07 0.42 49.08
C PHE A 93 -0.77 -0.32 48.73
N GLU A 94 -0.19 -0.01 47.60
CA GLU A 94 1.06 -0.58 47.12
C GLU A 94 2.21 -0.14 48.04
N ASP A 95 3.17 -1.05 48.33
CA ASP A 95 4.18 -0.90 49.37
C ASP A 95 5.64 -0.82 48.82
N MET A 96 5.84 -0.94 47.52
CA MET A 96 7.16 -0.79 46.91
C MET A 96 7.32 0.60 46.26
N HIS A 97 8.38 1.33 46.66
CA HIS A 97 8.74 2.63 46.09
C HIS A 97 9.37 2.52 44.68
N GLU A 98 8.80 1.69 43.84
CA GLU A 98 9.23 1.44 42.50
C GLU A 98 8.08 1.70 41.54
N ARG A 99 8.34 2.44 40.43
CA ARG A 99 7.31 2.81 39.47
C ARG A 99 6.74 1.58 38.76
N CYS A 100 5.42 1.54 38.64
CA CYS A 100 4.74 0.54 37.84
C CYS A 100 5.09 0.70 36.35
N GLU A 101 5.72 -0.30 35.73
CA GLU A 101 6.18 -0.27 34.34
C GLU A 101 5.03 -0.30 33.33
N SER A 102 3.82 -0.70 33.76
CA SER A 102 2.65 -0.72 32.89
C SER A 102 1.88 0.61 32.85
N CYS A 103 1.67 1.28 33.98
CA CYS A 103 0.82 2.48 34.03
C CYS A 103 1.56 3.73 34.56
N GLY A 104 2.83 3.61 34.94
CA GLY A 104 3.60 4.73 35.46
C GLY A 104 3.25 5.15 36.90
N ASN A 105 2.37 4.40 37.62
CA ASN A 105 2.10 4.68 39.03
C ASN A 105 3.40 4.68 39.84
N GLU A 106 3.55 5.56 40.83
CA GLU A 106 4.76 5.75 41.61
C GLU A 106 5.12 4.54 42.46
N TYR A 107 4.12 3.74 42.78
CA TYR A 107 4.29 2.55 43.64
C TYR A 107 3.92 1.28 42.87
N SER A 108 4.59 0.20 43.20
CA SER A 108 4.31 -1.16 42.74
C SER A 108 4.04 -2.09 43.93
N LEU A 109 3.54 -3.30 43.56
CA LEU A 109 3.14 -4.30 44.57
C LEU A 109 4.19 -5.39 44.70
N ASN A 110 4.56 -5.73 45.97
CA ASN A 110 5.38 -6.90 46.23
C ASN A 110 4.53 -8.17 46.12
N ILE A 111 4.64 -8.84 44.97
CA ILE A 111 3.83 -10.05 44.65
C ILE A 111 4.21 -11.23 45.57
N ASP A 112 5.48 -11.38 45.90
CA ASP A 112 5.95 -12.45 46.82
C ASP A 112 5.31 -12.31 48.20
N LYS A 113 5.37 -11.11 48.77
CA LYS A 113 4.73 -10.80 50.06
C LYS A 113 3.22 -11.07 49.99
N LEU A 114 2.55 -10.62 48.89
CA LEU A 114 1.10 -10.84 48.74
C LEU A 114 0.75 -12.32 48.66
N VAL A 115 1.51 -13.12 47.93
CA VAL A 115 1.28 -14.57 47.77
C VAL A 115 1.52 -15.25 49.15
N ARG A 116 2.61 -14.93 49.86
CA ARG A 116 2.92 -15.50 51.17
C ARG A 116 1.82 -15.20 52.19
N THR A 117 1.38 -13.96 52.26
CA THR A 117 0.33 -13.57 53.25
C THR A 117 -1.06 -14.10 52.89
N THR A 118 -1.36 -14.32 51.61
CA THR A 118 -2.71 -14.70 51.14
C THR A 118 -2.87 -16.20 50.95
N LEU A 119 -1.88 -16.88 50.34
CA LEU A 119 -2.03 -18.25 49.87
C LEU A 119 -1.31 -19.30 50.76
N VAL A 120 -0.19 -18.97 51.39
CA VAL A 120 0.51 -19.91 52.27
C VAL A 120 -0.37 -20.39 53.43
N PRO A 121 -1.15 -19.52 54.10
CA PRO A 121 -2.11 -19.96 55.13
C PRO A 121 -3.19 -20.95 54.63
N LEU A 122 -3.40 -20.99 53.33
CA LEU A 122 -4.34 -21.93 52.69
C LEU A 122 -3.67 -23.23 52.22
N GLY A 123 -2.37 -23.41 52.53
CA GLY A 123 -1.60 -24.59 52.17
C GLY A 123 -1.01 -24.50 50.74
N TYR A 124 -0.77 -23.29 50.23
CA TYR A 124 0.07 -23.08 49.09
C TYR A 124 1.54 -23.25 49.47
N LYS A 125 2.39 -23.75 48.55
CA LYS A 125 3.82 -23.90 48.86
C LYS A 125 4.47 -22.56 49.11
N ASP A 126 5.30 -22.49 50.13
CA ASP A 126 6.10 -21.29 50.46
C ASP A 126 7.31 -21.21 49.55
N GLU A 127 7.09 -20.68 48.33
CA GLU A 127 8.11 -20.45 47.33
C GLU A 127 8.06 -18.97 46.91
N SER A 128 9.23 -18.37 46.68
CA SER A 128 9.33 -16.99 46.17
C SER A 128 8.58 -16.85 44.84
N ARG A 129 7.86 -15.77 44.73
CA ARG A 129 7.08 -15.44 43.51
C ARG A 129 7.51 -14.12 42.94
N TYR A 130 7.57 -14.11 41.63
CA TYR A 130 7.93 -12.94 40.83
C TYR A 130 6.86 -12.73 39.77
N THR A 131 6.74 -11.49 39.29
CA THR A 131 5.83 -11.19 38.19
C THR A 131 6.42 -11.74 36.89
N GLY A 132 5.99 -12.92 36.49
CA GLY A 132 6.37 -13.57 35.23
C GLY A 132 5.20 -13.66 34.25
N ARG A 133 5.39 -14.45 33.20
CA ARG A 133 4.34 -14.68 32.15
C ARG A 133 3.08 -15.37 32.68
N ASP A 134 3.16 -16.01 33.83
CA ASP A 134 2.02 -16.62 34.51
C ASP A 134 1.16 -15.59 35.28
N TRP A 135 1.68 -14.37 35.48
CA TRP A 135 1.00 -13.26 36.14
C TRP A 135 0.62 -12.13 35.18
N PHE A 136 1.46 -11.85 34.22
CA PHE A 136 1.28 -10.75 33.30
C PHE A 136 1.74 -11.15 31.89
N PRO A 137 0.90 -10.94 30.83
CA PRO A 137 1.24 -11.37 29.47
C PRO A 137 2.53 -10.69 29.00
N LEU A 138 3.38 -11.45 28.33
CA LEU A 138 4.67 -11.03 27.78
C LEU A 138 5.71 -10.55 28.83
N ALA A 139 5.42 -10.64 30.12
CA ALA A 139 6.42 -10.36 31.14
C ALA A 139 7.60 -11.32 31.01
N GLY A 140 8.81 -10.82 31.25
CA GLY A 140 10.01 -11.64 31.24
C GLY A 140 9.93 -12.79 32.24
N SER A 141 10.64 -13.88 31.98
CA SER A 141 10.81 -14.94 32.96
C SER A 141 12.09 -14.72 33.74
N VAL A 142 11.99 -14.95 35.04
CA VAL A 142 13.13 -14.75 35.93
C VAL A 142 14.11 -15.90 35.77
N GLY A 143 15.27 -15.60 35.22
CA GLY A 143 16.52 -16.34 35.44
C GLY A 143 16.74 -17.67 34.73
N SER A 144 15.72 -18.33 34.16
CA SER A 144 15.90 -19.67 33.58
C SER A 144 15.44 -19.80 32.11
N ASP A 145 14.92 -18.76 31.51
CA ASP A 145 14.49 -18.80 30.11
C ASP A 145 15.67 -18.40 29.23
N ALA A 146 16.33 -19.39 28.63
CA ALA A 146 17.46 -19.17 27.71
C ALA A 146 17.12 -18.34 26.47
N GLN A 147 15.84 -18.09 26.22
CA GLN A 147 15.35 -17.29 25.07
C GLN A 147 14.95 -15.87 25.48
N ALA A 148 14.96 -15.51 26.74
CA ALA A 148 14.67 -14.16 27.18
C ALA A 148 15.80 -13.22 26.77
N LEU A 149 15.47 -12.10 26.13
CA LEU A 149 16.39 -10.99 25.94
C LEU A 149 16.87 -10.50 27.33
N PRO A 150 18.11 -10.00 27.49
CA PRO A 150 18.64 -9.54 28.77
C PRO A 150 17.71 -8.59 29.53
N ALA A 151 17.03 -7.68 28.81
CA ALA A 151 16.03 -6.77 29.38
C ALA A 151 14.70 -7.46 29.77
N GLY A 152 14.37 -8.59 29.18
CA GLY A 152 13.18 -9.40 29.46
C GLY A 152 13.39 -10.45 30.53
N SER A 153 14.63 -10.60 31.07
CA SER A 153 14.95 -11.60 32.08
C SER A 153 14.65 -11.15 33.53
N ARG A 154 14.28 -9.88 33.74
CA ARG A 154 13.88 -9.36 35.03
C ARG A 154 12.35 -9.34 35.20
N SER A 155 11.92 -9.51 36.44
CA SER A 155 10.51 -9.32 36.79
C SER A 155 10.12 -7.84 36.64
N PRO A 156 9.06 -7.50 35.93
CA PRO A 156 8.56 -6.11 35.87
C PRO A 156 7.90 -5.71 37.19
N ASN A 157 8.09 -4.47 37.58
CA ASN A 157 7.40 -3.87 38.72
C ASN A 157 5.99 -3.45 38.30
N LEU A 158 4.96 -4.01 38.92
CA LEU A 158 3.56 -3.76 38.57
C LEU A 158 2.74 -3.38 39.79
N CYS A 159 1.81 -2.46 39.62
CA CYS A 159 0.85 -2.12 40.67
C CYS A 159 -0.33 -3.10 40.71
N ALA A 160 -1.02 -3.12 41.84
CA ALA A 160 -2.18 -3.99 42.10
C ALA A 160 -3.28 -3.84 41.05
N LYS A 161 -3.55 -2.61 40.58
CA LYS A 161 -4.54 -2.33 39.51
C LYS A 161 -4.20 -3.05 38.21
N CYS A 162 -2.94 -2.94 37.75
CA CYS A 162 -2.50 -3.56 36.49
C CYS A 162 -2.53 -5.09 36.58
N LEU A 163 -2.04 -5.64 37.66
CA LEU A 163 -2.09 -7.09 37.95
C LEU A 163 -3.54 -7.60 38.04
N PHE A 164 -4.43 -6.86 38.69
CA PHE A 164 -5.83 -7.25 38.81
C PHE A 164 -6.56 -7.22 37.45
N ALA A 165 -6.40 -6.14 36.70
CA ALA A 165 -7.12 -5.93 35.46
C ALA A 165 -6.85 -7.03 34.43
N VAL A 166 -5.60 -7.51 34.29
CA VAL A 166 -5.24 -8.56 33.31
C VAL A 166 -5.94 -9.89 33.57
N HIS A 167 -6.46 -10.14 34.80
CA HIS A 167 -7.24 -11.34 35.04
C HIS A 167 -8.63 -11.32 34.40
N TYR A 168 -9.12 -10.16 33.91
CA TYR A 168 -10.32 -10.03 33.11
C TYR A 168 -10.02 -10.05 31.60
N LEU A 169 -8.77 -9.92 31.19
CA LEU A 169 -8.33 -9.97 29.80
C LEU A 169 -8.82 -11.21 29.02
N PRO A 170 -8.87 -12.45 29.59
CA PRO A 170 -9.35 -13.63 28.86
C PRO A 170 -10.74 -13.50 28.26
N GLN A 171 -11.57 -12.58 28.77
CA GLN A 171 -12.94 -12.33 28.32
C GLN A 171 -13.05 -11.18 27.29
N GLY A 172 -11.96 -10.51 26.97
CA GLY A 172 -11.89 -9.39 26.02
C GLY A 172 -10.98 -9.62 24.82
N VAL A 173 -10.59 -10.87 24.56
CA VAL A 173 -9.64 -11.22 23.50
C VAL A 173 -10.25 -12.07 22.41
N MET A 174 -9.63 -12.02 21.23
CA MET A 174 -9.91 -12.89 20.08
C MET A 174 -8.66 -13.71 19.74
N LEU A 175 -8.83 -14.74 18.92
CA LEU A 175 -7.73 -15.49 18.32
C LEU A 175 -7.68 -15.17 16.81
N ARG A 176 -6.50 -14.79 16.32
CA ARG A 176 -6.23 -14.57 14.90
C ARG A 176 -4.89 -15.20 14.54
N ASP A 177 -4.88 -16.06 13.53
CA ASP A 177 -3.68 -16.70 13.02
C ASP A 177 -2.83 -17.39 14.12
N GLY A 178 -3.53 -18.06 15.07
CA GLY A 178 -2.91 -18.75 16.19
C GLY A 178 -2.42 -17.86 17.34
N ARG A 179 -2.56 -16.52 17.22
CA ARG A 179 -2.17 -15.54 18.24
C ARG A 179 -3.38 -14.93 18.91
N LEU A 180 -3.28 -14.66 20.18
CA LEU A 180 -4.27 -13.85 20.88
C LEU A 180 -4.18 -12.40 20.41
N THR A 181 -5.34 -11.77 20.34
CA THR A 181 -5.46 -10.44 19.77
C THR A 181 -6.20 -9.53 20.74
N VAL A 182 -5.58 -8.41 21.09
CA VAL A 182 -6.16 -7.27 21.79
C VAL A 182 -6.16 -6.05 20.89
N PHE A 183 -7.00 -5.08 21.20
CA PHE A 183 -7.25 -3.93 20.36
C PHE A 183 -7.01 -2.64 21.12
N GLN A 184 -6.51 -1.63 20.40
CA GLN A 184 -6.33 -0.27 20.86
C GLN A 184 -6.75 0.69 19.75
N SER A 185 -7.26 1.86 20.08
CA SER A 185 -7.64 2.85 19.07
C SER A 185 -7.27 4.25 19.52
N THR A 186 -7.09 5.14 18.55
CA THR A 186 -6.96 6.59 18.80
C THR A 186 -8.24 7.21 19.37
N SER A 187 -9.40 6.57 19.15
CA SER A 187 -10.69 6.98 19.75
C SER A 187 -11.06 6.05 20.90
N ARG A 188 -11.19 6.62 22.11
CA ARG A 188 -11.61 5.87 23.32
C ARG A 188 -13.01 5.27 23.19
N THR A 189 -13.95 6.03 22.63
CA THR A 189 -15.32 5.57 22.41
C THR A 189 -15.37 4.41 21.45
N PHE A 190 -14.68 4.53 20.29
CA PHE A 190 -14.60 3.44 19.32
C PHE A 190 -13.93 2.21 19.92
N TRP A 191 -12.82 2.38 20.62
CA TRP A 191 -12.10 1.29 21.27
C TRP A 191 -12.95 0.57 22.31
N PHE A 192 -13.61 1.33 23.21
CA PHE A 192 -14.42 0.73 24.27
C PHE A 192 -15.59 -0.08 23.69
N ASP A 193 -16.31 0.47 22.72
CA ASP A 193 -17.37 -0.27 22.05
C ASP A 193 -16.87 -1.49 21.30
N TYR A 194 -15.65 -1.42 20.70
CA TYR A 194 -15.03 -2.55 20.04
C TYR A 194 -14.75 -3.70 21.02
N VAL A 195 -14.13 -3.42 22.15
CA VAL A 195 -13.85 -4.42 23.21
C VAL A 195 -15.16 -4.92 23.83
N ARG A 196 -16.16 -4.06 24.00
CA ARG A 196 -17.48 -4.42 24.50
C ARG A 196 -18.16 -5.46 23.60
N GLN A 197 -18.09 -5.33 22.29
CA GLN A 197 -18.63 -6.33 21.36
C GLN A 197 -17.93 -7.69 21.51
N ILE A 198 -16.62 -7.69 21.69
CA ILE A 198 -15.87 -8.92 21.97
C ILE A 198 -16.31 -9.55 23.30
N ALA A 199 -16.34 -8.76 24.35
CA ALA A 199 -16.72 -9.24 25.69
C ALA A 199 -18.17 -9.79 25.71
N MET A 200 -19.08 -9.16 24.97
CA MET A 200 -20.44 -9.64 24.80
C MET A 200 -20.47 -10.99 24.08
N ALA A 201 -19.76 -11.12 22.95
CA ALA A 201 -19.68 -12.37 22.21
C ALA A 201 -19.05 -13.50 23.05
N VAL A 202 -18.02 -13.21 23.85
CA VAL A 202 -17.41 -14.18 24.77
C VAL A 202 -18.40 -14.57 25.87
N LYS A 203 -19.15 -13.62 26.44
CA LYS A 203 -20.18 -13.89 27.44
C LYS A 203 -21.25 -14.84 26.89
N ASP A 204 -21.75 -14.59 25.68
CA ASP A 204 -22.77 -15.44 25.05
C ASP A 204 -22.26 -16.85 24.79
N ARG A 205 -20.98 -16.99 24.38
CA ARG A 205 -20.34 -18.31 24.24
C ARG A 205 -20.22 -19.06 25.57
N ILE A 206 -19.83 -18.36 26.64
CA ILE A 206 -19.78 -18.96 27.98
C ILE A 206 -21.17 -19.46 28.43
N LEU A 207 -22.21 -18.68 28.18
CA LEU A 207 -23.61 -19.08 28.47
C LEU A 207 -24.01 -20.32 27.65
N ALA A 208 -23.50 -20.45 26.43
CA ALA A 208 -23.72 -21.64 25.58
C ALA A 208 -22.75 -22.80 25.90
N ASN A 209 -22.03 -22.79 27.02
CA ASN A 209 -21.01 -23.77 27.42
C ASN A 209 -19.86 -23.92 26.38
N ASN A 210 -19.59 -22.91 25.57
CA ASN A 210 -18.48 -22.90 24.63
C ASN A 210 -17.34 -22.03 25.18
N PHE A 211 -16.23 -22.67 25.56
CA PHE A 211 -15.07 -22.03 26.18
C PHE A 211 -13.88 -21.85 25.20
N GLU A 212 -14.09 -22.15 23.91
CA GLU A 212 -13.11 -21.86 22.87
C GLU A 212 -12.90 -20.36 22.71
N THR A 213 -11.69 -19.94 22.40
CA THR A 213 -11.38 -18.52 22.15
C THR A 213 -12.16 -18.03 20.91
N LEU A 214 -12.72 -16.83 21.01
CA LEU A 214 -13.42 -16.19 19.91
C LEU A 214 -12.45 -16.04 18.70
N GLY A 215 -12.93 -16.32 17.48
CA GLY A 215 -12.09 -16.23 16.27
C GLY A 215 -11.20 -17.43 15.98
N SER A 216 -11.27 -18.50 16.81
CA SER A 216 -10.41 -19.69 16.63
C SER A 216 -10.59 -20.40 15.28
N LYS A 217 -11.72 -20.23 14.61
CA LYS A 217 -12.02 -20.84 13.30
C LYS A 217 -12.06 -19.81 12.17
N GLU A 218 -12.34 -18.55 12.49
CA GLU A 218 -12.67 -17.50 11.52
C GLU A 218 -11.50 -16.53 11.25
N GLY A 219 -10.47 -16.49 12.10
CA GLY A 219 -9.28 -15.64 11.92
C GLY A 219 -9.62 -14.17 11.65
N SER A 220 -9.11 -13.61 10.52
CA SER A 220 -9.35 -12.22 10.13
C SER A 220 -10.82 -11.87 9.88
N ALA A 221 -11.67 -12.87 9.56
CA ALA A 221 -13.11 -12.63 9.39
C ALA A 221 -13.78 -12.19 10.68
N SER A 222 -13.31 -12.69 11.83
CA SER A 222 -13.82 -12.25 13.15
C SER A 222 -13.52 -10.78 13.44
N VAL A 223 -12.35 -10.28 13.01
CA VAL A 223 -11.96 -8.86 13.16
C VAL A 223 -12.90 -7.99 12.33
N ILE A 224 -13.13 -8.33 11.06
CA ILE A 224 -14.04 -7.60 10.17
C ILE A 224 -15.49 -7.62 10.71
N GLU A 225 -15.95 -8.77 11.16
CA GLU A 225 -17.32 -8.90 11.73
C GLU A 225 -17.48 -8.07 12.99
N ASN A 226 -16.50 -8.06 13.89
CA ASN A 226 -16.52 -7.24 15.09
C ASN A 226 -16.46 -5.74 14.75
N THR A 227 -15.71 -5.37 13.71
CA THR A 227 -15.67 -4.00 13.19
C THR A 227 -17.05 -3.57 12.71
N PHE A 228 -17.75 -4.40 11.93
CA PHE A 228 -19.11 -4.10 11.49
C PHE A 228 -20.10 -3.97 12.66
N ARG A 229 -20.05 -4.86 13.65
CA ARG A 229 -20.91 -4.76 14.86
C ARG A 229 -20.66 -3.46 15.63
N THR A 230 -19.42 -3.03 15.74
CA THR A 230 -19.06 -1.75 16.37
C THR A 230 -19.64 -0.57 15.58
N MET A 231 -19.53 -0.62 14.25
CA MET A 231 -20.10 0.39 13.35
C MET A 231 -21.63 0.41 13.38
N ASP A 232 -22.30 -0.74 13.59
CA ASP A 232 -23.75 -0.81 13.75
C ASP A 232 -24.22 0.02 14.96
N LYS A 233 -23.44 0.04 16.04
CA LYS A 233 -23.72 0.84 17.24
C LYS A 233 -23.37 2.33 17.02
N LEU A 234 -22.18 2.62 16.53
CA LEU A 234 -21.68 4.00 16.45
C LEU A 234 -22.21 4.79 15.25
N LYS A 235 -22.62 4.11 14.17
CA LYS A 235 -23.15 4.67 12.91
C LYS A 235 -22.18 5.56 12.11
N LYS A 236 -21.17 6.14 12.75
CA LYS A 236 -20.15 6.98 12.14
C LYS A 236 -18.78 6.69 12.74
N ILE A 237 -17.72 6.98 12.01
CA ILE A 237 -16.34 6.97 12.46
C ILE A 237 -15.78 8.35 12.23
N GLU A 238 -15.17 8.92 13.25
CA GLU A 238 -14.56 10.25 13.15
C GLU A 238 -13.27 10.22 12.30
N PRO A 239 -12.88 11.34 11.67
CA PRO A 239 -11.59 11.47 11.02
C PRO A 239 -10.44 11.19 11.99
N GLY A 240 -9.40 10.50 11.52
CA GLY A 240 -8.20 10.19 12.31
C GLY A 240 -8.34 8.99 13.26
N VAL A 241 -9.50 8.30 13.27
CA VAL A 241 -9.65 7.06 14.05
C VAL A 241 -8.91 5.94 13.35
N SER A 242 -7.93 5.33 14.04
CA SER A 242 -7.25 4.09 13.65
C SER A 242 -7.48 3.01 14.69
N LEU A 243 -7.41 1.76 14.27
CA LEU A 243 -7.49 0.58 15.15
C LEU A 243 -6.17 -0.19 15.08
N PHE A 244 -5.50 -0.31 16.23
CA PHE A 244 -4.29 -1.11 16.39
C PHE A 244 -4.65 -2.52 16.86
N VAL A 245 -4.14 -3.50 16.18
CA VAL A 245 -4.38 -4.93 16.40
C VAL A 245 -3.09 -5.54 16.95
N TRP A 246 -3.05 -5.78 18.25
CA TRP A 246 -1.93 -6.39 18.94
C TRP A 246 -2.11 -7.91 18.97
N MET A 247 -1.33 -8.61 18.17
CA MET A 247 -1.35 -10.07 18.11
C MET A 247 -0.17 -10.62 18.89
N PHE A 248 -0.40 -11.42 19.91
CA PHE A 248 0.65 -11.94 20.76
C PHE A 248 0.51 -13.43 21.04
N SER A 249 1.65 -14.05 21.32
CA SER A 249 1.76 -15.40 21.84
C SER A 249 2.63 -15.39 23.08
N ASN A 250 2.14 -16.02 24.13
CA ASN A 250 2.85 -16.17 25.38
C ASN A 250 3.38 -17.62 25.55
N SER A 251 3.70 -18.29 24.42
CA SER A 251 4.12 -19.69 24.40
C SER A 251 5.45 -19.94 25.10
N GLY A 252 5.69 -21.19 25.55
CA GLY A 252 6.94 -21.58 26.16
C GLY A 252 8.17 -21.50 25.24
N GLN A 253 7.96 -21.41 23.92
CA GLN A 253 9.04 -21.28 22.92
C GLN A 253 9.51 -19.84 22.72
N GLY A 254 8.95 -18.88 23.45
CA GLY A 254 9.27 -17.46 23.40
C GLY A 254 8.02 -16.60 23.27
N PRO A 255 7.97 -15.45 23.98
CA PRO A 255 6.93 -14.46 23.77
C PRO A 255 7.12 -13.78 22.41
N ASP A 256 6.02 -13.57 21.68
CA ASP A 256 6.00 -12.88 20.38
C ASP A 256 4.85 -11.90 20.36
N CYS A 257 5.08 -10.71 19.81
CA CYS A 257 4.06 -9.69 19.66
C CYS A 257 4.23 -8.98 18.32
N LYS A 258 3.15 -8.95 17.53
CA LYS A 258 3.04 -8.22 16.27
C LYS A 258 1.93 -7.20 16.38
N ILE A 259 2.19 -5.97 15.91
CA ILE A 259 1.20 -4.90 15.87
C ILE A 259 0.87 -4.61 14.42
N GLU A 260 -0.41 -4.58 14.10
CA GLU A 260 -0.93 -4.15 12.79
C GLU A 260 -1.87 -2.96 13.00
N GLU A 261 -1.84 -2.02 12.07
CA GLU A 261 -2.76 -0.90 12.06
C GLU A 261 -3.83 -1.11 10.98
N ILE A 262 -5.08 -0.84 11.34
CA ILE A 262 -6.18 -0.63 10.41
C ILE A 262 -6.40 0.88 10.37
N PRO A 263 -5.92 1.58 9.34
CA PRO A 263 -5.96 3.02 9.28
C PRO A 263 -7.37 3.56 9.02
N ASN A 264 -7.55 4.87 9.23
CA ASN A 264 -8.85 5.54 9.12
C ASN A 264 -9.53 5.30 7.77
N ASN A 265 -8.80 5.39 6.65
CA ASN A 265 -9.35 5.16 5.31
C ASN A 265 -9.93 3.75 5.14
N ALA A 266 -9.29 2.72 5.72
CA ALA A 266 -9.81 1.35 5.71
C ALA A 266 -11.08 1.22 6.57
N LEU A 267 -11.12 1.89 7.73
CA LEU A 267 -12.33 1.92 8.56
C LEU A 267 -13.46 2.67 7.88
N GLN A 268 -13.20 3.80 7.22
CA GLN A 268 -14.18 4.56 6.45
C GLN A 268 -14.71 3.73 5.26
N PHE A 269 -13.84 3.04 4.55
CA PHE A 269 -14.23 2.12 3.49
C PHE A 269 -15.20 1.03 4.02
N LEU A 270 -14.88 0.40 5.15
CA LEU A 270 -15.76 -0.63 5.75
C LEU A 270 -17.11 -0.04 6.18
N LEU A 271 -17.12 1.19 6.70
CA LEU A 271 -18.34 1.89 7.09
C LEU A 271 -19.22 2.18 5.87
N GLU A 272 -18.65 2.74 4.80
CA GLU A 272 -19.36 3.02 3.55
C GLU A 272 -19.85 1.73 2.90
N ALA A 273 -19.02 0.69 2.82
CA ALA A 273 -19.40 -0.61 2.28
C ALA A 273 -20.58 -1.23 3.07
N ARG A 274 -20.60 -1.09 4.41
CA ARG A 274 -21.75 -1.52 5.22
C ARG A 274 -23.01 -0.71 4.89
N ASN A 275 -22.88 0.62 4.78
CA ASN A 275 -24.00 1.51 4.50
C ASN A 275 -24.62 1.24 3.12
N GLU A 276 -23.81 0.85 2.14
CA GLU A 276 -24.22 0.46 0.80
C GLU A 276 -24.70 -1.01 0.71
N GLY A 277 -24.69 -1.75 1.82
CA GLY A 277 -25.21 -3.12 1.89
C GLY A 277 -24.23 -4.23 1.52
N PHE A 278 -22.93 -3.95 1.37
CA PHE A 278 -21.91 -4.92 0.95
C PHE A 278 -21.29 -5.76 2.07
N ARG A 279 -21.87 -5.75 3.26
CA ARG A 279 -21.37 -6.53 4.41
C ARG A 279 -21.22 -8.02 4.11
N GLU A 280 -22.25 -8.62 3.49
CA GLU A 280 -22.24 -10.06 3.17
C GLU A 280 -21.18 -10.40 2.12
N GLU A 281 -21.02 -9.56 1.09
CA GLU A 281 -20.03 -9.72 0.04
C GLU A 281 -18.62 -9.68 0.62
N ILE A 282 -18.31 -8.70 1.47
CA ILE A 282 -17.02 -8.61 2.16
C ILE A 282 -16.81 -9.85 3.04
N THR A 283 -17.80 -10.28 3.79
CA THR A 283 -17.70 -11.48 4.63
C THR A 283 -17.44 -12.74 3.79
N LYS A 284 -18.05 -12.86 2.61
CA LYS A 284 -17.77 -13.95 1.66
C LYS A 284 -16.36 -13.90 1.09
N LEU A 285 -15.85 -12.69 0.82
CA LEU A 285 -14.48 -12.49 0.32
C LEU A 285 -13.45 -12.90 1.38
N VAL A 286 -13.57 -12.40 2.59
CA VAL A 286 -12.64 -12.68 3.70
C VAL A 286 -12.56 -14.18 4.04
N LYS A 287 -13.66 -14.92 3.89
CA LYS A 287 -13.66 -16.38 4.06
C LYS A 287 -12.85 -17.14 3.02
N LYS A 288 -12.48 -16.51 1.88
CA LYS A 288 -11.62 -17.09 0.83
C LYS A 288 -10.13 -16.88 1.11
N ASP A 289 -9.78 -16.06 2.09
CA ASP A 289 -8.40 -15.76 2.43
C ASP A 289 -7.70 -17.01 2.96
N LYS A 290 -6.62 -17.39 2.29
CA LYS A 290 -5.78 -18.53 2.68
C LYS A 290 -4.39 -18.10 3.13
N ASN A 291 -3.92 -16.96 2.66
CA ASN A 291 -2.62 -16.39 2.98
C ASN A 291 -2.81 -15.06 3.70
N PRO A 292 -2.31 -14.92 4.95
CA PRO A 292 -2.45 -13.67 5.70
C PRO A 292 -1.86 -12.45 5.00
N GLU A 293 -0.78 -12.62 4.23
CA GLU A 293 -0.10 -11.51 3.54
C GLU A 293 -1.01 -10.85 2.49
N TYR A 294 -1.78 -11.66 1.78
CA TYR A 294 -2.71 -11.22 0.72
C TYR A 294 -4.16 -11.22 1.18
N ALA A 295 -4.40 -11.30 2.48
CA ALA A 295 -5.73 -11.25 3.06
C ALA A 295 -6.39 -9.89 2.86
N PHE A 296 -7.71 -9.87 2.75
CA PHE A 296 -8.50 -8.67 2.52
C PHE A 296 -8.17 -7.55 3.51
N LEU A 297 -8.12 -7.89 4.82
CA LEU A 297 -7.82 -6.92 5.87
C LEU A 297 -6.43 -6.29 5.68
N ASN A 298 -5.43 -7.07 5.31
CA ASN A 298 -4.08 -6.58 5.05
C ASN A 298 -4.03 -5.69 3.80
N CYS A 299 -4.77 -6.06 2.74
CA CYS A 299 -4.85 -5.28 1.52
C CYS A 299 -5.51 -3.91 1.74
N ILE A 300 -6.64 -3.84 2.48
CA ILE A 300 -7.29 -2.54 2.78
C ILE A 300 -6.43 -1.67 3.70
N SER A 301 -5.70 -2.27 4.64
CA SER A 301 -4.83 -1.54 5.56
C SER A 301 -3.60 -0.95 4.86
N LYS A 302 -3.04 -1.66 3.87
CA LYS A 302 -1.86 -1.24 3.10
C LYS A 302 -2.19 -0.45 1.84
N GLY A 303 -3.46 -0.27 1.50
CA GLY A 303 -3.87 0.36 0.26
C GLY A 303 -3.47 -0.42 -0.99
N THR A 304 -3.30 -1.75 -0.88
CA THR A 304 -2.89 -2.62 -1.99
C THR A 304 -4.08 -3.27 -2.68
N ASP A 305 -3.81 -3.89 -3.82
CA ASP A 305 -4.84 -4.56 -4.60
C ASP A 305 -5.24 -5.90 -3.98
N TYR A 306 -6.55 -6.17 -3.94
CA TYR A 306 -7.05 -7.44 -3.44
C TYR A 306 -7.46 -8.36 -4.58
N TYR A 307 -6.74 -9.47 -4.73
CA TYR A 307 -6.86 -10.38 -5.86
C TYR A 307 -8.30 -10.88 -6.13
N TRP A 308 -9.07 -11.19 -5.09
CA TRP A 308 -10.41 -11.74 -5.24
C TRP A 308 -11.46 -10.77 -5.76
N LEU A 309 -11.16 -9.46 -5.80
CA LEU A 309 -12.04 -8.48 -6.46
C LEU A 309 -12.23 -8.76 -7.95
N TYR A 310 -11.20 -9.30 -8.59
CA TYR A 310 -11.17 -9.57 -10.03
C TYR A 310 -11.54 -11.00 -10.40
N GLN A 311 -11.63 -11.89 -9.39
CA GLN A 311 -11.83 -13.31 -9.63
C GLN A 311 -13.19 -13.77 -9.09
N SER A 312 -13.97 -14.37 -9.96
CA SER A 312 -15.09 -15.19 -9.53
C SER A 312 -14.97 -16.59 -10.11
N LYS A 313 -15.42 -17.58 -9.38
CA LYS A 313 -15.49 -18.95 -9.89
C LYS A 313 -16.41 -19.10 -11.10
N LYS A 314 -17.34 -18.15 -11.28
CA LYS A 314 -18.34 -18.14 -12.36
C LYS A 314 -18.35 -16.83 -13.13
N TYR A 315 -17.28 -16.04 -13.10
CA TYR A 315 -17.18 -14.74 -13.77
C TYR A 315 -18.18 -13.67 -13.29
N GLU A 316 -18.80 -13.86 -12.14
CA GLU A 316 -19.76 -12.91 -11.59
C GLU A 316 -19.11 -11.82 -10.74
N GLY A 317 -17.79 -11.86 -10.49
CA GLY A 317 -17.02 -10.86 -9.75
C GLY A 317 -17.71 -10.33 -8.47
N VAL A 318 -17.09 -9.39 -7.81
CA VAL A 318 -17.77 -8.59 -6.79
C VAL A 318 -18.74 -7.61 -7.47
N PRO A 319 -19.81 -7.14 -6.77
CA PRO A 319 -20.71 -6.13 -7.30
C PRO A 319 -19.95 -4.87 -7.73
N PRO A 320 -20.36 -4.21 -8.85
CA PRO A 320 -19.68 -3.00 -9.34
C PRO A 320 -19.56 -1.88 -8.31
N GLY A 321 -20.57 -1.69 -7.45
CA GLY A 321 -20.51 -0.71 -6.36
C GLY A 321 -19.40 -1.01 -5.37
N LEU A 322 -19.24 -2.26 -4.91
CA LEU A 322 -18.14 -2.64 -4.01
C LEU A 322 -16.77 -2.50 -4.70
N PHE A 323 -16.67 -2.88 -5.96
CA PHE A 323 -15.45 -2.70 -6.74
C PHE A 323 -15.07 -1.22 -6.87
N LEU A 324 -16.03 -0.38 -7.23
CA LEU A 324 -15.86 1.07 -7.32
C LEU A 324 -15.40 1.66 -5.99
N LEU A 325 -16.09 1.31 -4.90
CA LEU A 325 -15.79 1.79 -3.56
C LEU A 325 -14.35 1.41 -3.14
N TYR A 326 -13.95 0.16 -3.38
CA TYR A 326 -12.58 -0.30 -3.09
C TYR A 326 -11.55 0.49 -3.88
N GLN A 327 -11.73 0.61 -5.19
CA GLN A 327 -10.77 1.28 -6.06
C GLN A 327 -10.64 2.77 -5.72
N THR A 328 -11.75 3.43 -5.40
CA THR A 328 -11.72 4.87 -5.10
C THR A 328 -11.23 5.17 -3.67
N LYS A 329 -11.63 4.40 -2.66
CA LYS A 329 -11.31 4.68 -1.25
C LYS A 329 -9.99 4.06 -0.77
N ILE A 330 -9.67 2.87 -1.25
CA ILE A 330 -8.47 2.14 -0.82
C ILE A 330 -7.32 2.38 -1.79
N ARG A 331 -7.59 2.38 -3.10
CA ARG A 331 -6.56 2.49 -4.13
C ARG A 331 -6.37 3.90 -4.67
N ASN A 332 -7.19 4.87 -4.22
CA ASN A 332 -7.20 6.25 -4.72
C ASN A 332 -7.32 6.37 -6.25
N VAL A 333 -8.02 5.40 -6.88
CA VAL A 333 -8.24 5.43 -8.32
C VAL A 333 -9.35 6.42 -8.65
N SER A 334 -9.14 7.26 -9.64
CA SER A 334 -10.15 8.21 -10.11
C SER A 334 -11.40 7.49 -10.62
N LYS A 335 -12.58 7.96 -10.18
CA LYS A 335 -13.89 7.47 -10.68
C LYS A 335 -13.97 7.57 -12.20
N ASN A 336 -13.44 8.65 -12.77
CA ASN A 336 -13.38 8.86 -14.21
C ASN A 336 -12.49 7.80 -14.92
N ALA A 337 -11.36 7.41 -14.36
CA ALA A 337 -10.53 6.34 -14.91
C ALA A 337 -11.29 5.00 -14.97
N LEU A 338 -12.08 4.70 -13.95
CA LEU A 338 -12.92 3.50 -13.92
C LEU A 338 -14.06 3.56 -14.94
N GLN A 339 -14.68 4.75 -15.15
CA GLN A 339 -15.68 4.97 -16.21
C GLN A 339 -15.09 4.73 -17.60
N VAL A 340 -13.89 5.25 -17.86
CA VAL A 340 -13.17 5.03 -19.13
C VAL A 340 -12.86 3.55 -19.33
N ALA A 341 -12.43 2.85 -18.29
CA ALA A 341 -12.20 1.40 -18.37
C ALA A 341 -13.48 0.63 -18.73
N CYS A 342 -14.61 1.00 -18.16
CA CYS A 342 -15.92 0.44 -18.51
C CYS A 342 -16.33 0.75 -19.95
N LYS A 343 -16.14 2.00 -20.41
CA LYS A 343 -16.40 2.41 -21.80
C LYS A 343 -15.58 1.58 -22.79
N ILE A 344 -14.29 1.37 -22.50
CA ILE A 344 -13.43 0.51 -23.33
C ILE A 344 -13.95 -0.94 -23.32
N ALA A 345 -14.32 -1.47 -22.17
CA ALA A 345 -14.86 -2.82 -22.05
C ALA A 345 -16.17 -3.01 -22.84
N SER A 346 -17.06 -2.02 -22.82
CA SER A 346 -18.31 -2.01 -23.59
C SER A 346 -18.04 -2.03 -25.09
N CYS A 347 -17.07 -1.24 -25.56
CA CYS A 347 -16.69 -1.25 -26.98
C CYS A 347 -16.01 -2.57 -27.39
N LEU A 348 -15.21 -3.18 -26.50
CA LEU A 348 -14.67 -4.53 -26.75
C LEU A 348 -15.78 -5.56 -26.93
N LYS A 349 -16.83 -5.51 -26.09
CA LYS A 349 -18.00 -6.41 -26.22
C LYS A 349 -18.69 -6.25 -27.58
N VAL A 350 -18.89 -5.02 -28.05
CA VAL A 350 -19.48 -4.75 -29.35
C VAL A 350 -18.61 -5.24 -30.51
N SER A 351 -17.26 -5.21 -30.33
CA SER A 351 -16.31 -5.70 -31.34
C SER A 351 -16.27 -7.23 -31.46
N TYR A 352 -16.89 -7.95 -30.55
CA TYR A 352 -16.98 -9.41 -30.52
C TYR A 352 -18.46 -9.84 -30.52
N PRO A 353 -19.13 -9.86 -31.67
CA PRO A 353 -20.56 -10.21 -31.76
C PRO A 353 -20.85 -11.67 -31.33
N ASP A 354 -19.87 -12.56 -31.45
CA ASP A 354 -19.97 -13.94 -30.97
C ASP A 354 -19.67 -14.02 -29.48
N ALA A 355 -20.68 -14.36 -28.68
CA ALA A 355 -20.60 -14.45 -27.23
C ALA A 355 -19.53 -15.46 -26.76
N LYS A 356 -19.32 -16.59 -27.46
CA LYS A 356 -18.32 -17.60 -27.12
C LYS A 356 -16.91 -17.05 -27.35
N LYS A 357 -16.69 -16.41 -28.49
CA LYS A 357 -15.40 -15.77 -28.81
C LYS A 357 -15.06 -14.65 -27.82
N PHE A 358 -16.06 -13.87 -27.40
CA PHE A 358 -15.88 -12.86 -26.36
C PHE A 358 -15.55 -13.47 -25.01
N GLU A 359 -16.21 -14.56 -24.64
CA GLU A 359 -15.90 -15.31 -23.42
C GLU A 359 -14.46 -15.86 -23.42
N ASP A 360 -14.01 -16.44 -24.54
CA ASP A 360 -12.64 -16.94 -24.68
C ASP A 360 -11.61 -15.80 -24.66
N PHE A 361 -11.96 -14.64 -25.24
CA PHE A 361 -11.17 -13.42 -25.12
C PHE A 361 -11.04 -12.97 -23.66
N ARG A 362 -12.16 -12.89 -22.91
CA ARG A 362 -12.18 -12.51 -21.48
C ARG A 362 -11.33 -13.44 -20.62
N LYS A 363 -11.51 -14.77 -20.78
CA LYS A 363 -10.71 -15.76 -20.05
C LYS A 363 -9.24 -15.60 -20.29
N GLY A 364 -8.90 -15.24 -21.48
CA GLY A 364 -7.52 -15.08 -21.85
C GLY A 364 -6.89 -13.73 -21.48
N LEU A 365 -7.63 -12.69 -21.08
CA LEU A 365 -7.06 -11.42 -20.63
C LEU A 365 -6.21 -11.56 -19.35
N LYS A 366 -6.40 -12.64 -18.58
CA LYS A 366 -5.72 -12.83 -17.31
C LYS A 366 -4.22 -13.09 -17.40
N ASN A 367 -3.72 -13.66 -18.50
CA ASN A 367 -2.39 -14.26 -18.54
C ASN A 367 -1.56 -13.96 -19.78
N ASP A 368 -1.97 -13.02 -20.67
CA ASP A 368 -1.31 -12.95 -21.97
C ASP A 368 -1.10 -11.51 -22.47
N PHE A 369 0.16 -11.11 -22.58
CA PHE A 369 0.58 -9.83 -23.18
C PHE A 369 0.04 -9.61 -24.59
N ALA A 370 -0.16 -10.67 -25.37
CA ALA A 370 -0.75 -10.58 -26.72
C ALA A 370 -2.18 -10.02 -26.71
N LYS A 371 -2.92 -10.24 -25.61
CA LYS A 371 -4.29 -9.75 -25.45
C LYS A 371 -4.35 -8.28 -25.07
N TRP A 372 -3.34 -7.80 -24.36
CA TRP A 372 -3.14 -6.37 -24.15
C TRP A 372 -2.98 -5.62 -25.49
N ASN A 373 -2.25 -6.18 -26.43
CA ASN A 373 -2.13 -5.62 -27.76
C ASN A 373 -3.48 -5.55 -28.52
N ARG A 374 -4.40 -6.49 -28.28
CA ARG A 374 -5.77 -6.41 -28.83
C ARG A 374 -6.59 -5.28 -28.20
N ILE A 375 -6.50 -5.11 -26.88
CA ILE A 375 -7.12 -3.97 -26.18
C ILE A 375 -6.58 -2.66 -26.73
N ARG A 376 -5.27 -2.52 -26.88
CA ARG A 376 -4.63 -1.32 -27.47
C ARG A 376 -5.11 -1.06 -28.90
N LYS A 377 -5.25 -2.10 -29.72
CA LYS A 377 -5.81 -1.96 -31.08
C LYS A 377 -7.22 -1.41 -31.04
N CYS A 378 -8.07 -1.95 -30.17
CA CYS A 378 -9.45 -1.47 -30.00
C CYS A 378 -9.48 0.00 -29.52
N ILE A 379 -8.64 0.39 -28.58
CA ILE A 379 -8.54 1.78 -28.11
C ILE A 379 -8.19 2.72 -29.26
N VAL A 380 -7.25 2.32 -30.12
CA VAL A 380 -6.88 3.10 -31.30
C VAL A 380 -8.06 3.27 -32.27
N GLU A 381 -8.79 2.18 -32.52
CA GLU A 381 -10.00 2.23 -33.39
C GLU A 381 -11.07 3.14 -32.78
N MET A 382 -11.25 3.11 -31.44
CA MET A 382 -12.18 4.00 -30.74
C MET A 382 -11.79 5.47 -30.89
N VAL A 383 -10.50 5.80 -30.74
CA VAL A 383 -10.01 7.18 -30.90
C VAL A 383 -10.15 7.63 -32.37
N ASN A 384 -9.78 6.78 -33.34
CA ASN A 384 -9.93 7.08 -34.77
C ASN A 384 -11.37 7.36 -35.13
N ASN A 385 -12.35 6.65 -34.56
CA ASN A 385 -13.77 6.79 -34.80
C ASN A 385 -14.45 7.85 -33.92
N GLY A 386 -13.69 8.57 -33.09
CA GLY A 386 -14.22 9.61 -32.20
C GLY A 386 -15.08 9.09 -31.04
N LYS A 387 -15.03 7.80 -30.75
CA LYS A 387 -15.75 7.18 -29.62
C LYS A 387 -15.04 7.33 -28.30
N LEU A 388 -13.74 7.64 -28.30
CA LEU A 388 -12.89 7.88 -27.16
C LEU A 388 -11.97 9.05 -27.48
N GLY A 389 -11.87 10.05 -26.60
CA GLY A 389 -10.91 11.13 -26.71
C GLY A 389 -9.60 10.79 -26.04
N PHE A 390 -8.52 11.50 -26.41
CA PHE A 390 -7.23 11.35 -25.76
C PHE A 390 -7.28 11.73 -24.27
N ALA A 391 -8.07 12.74 -23.90
CA ALA A 391 -8.27 13.16 -22.53
C ALA A 391 -8.88 12.04 -21.66
N GLU A 392 -9.88 11.32 -22.17
CA GLU A 392 -10.48 10.17 -21.48
C GLU A 392 -9.47 9.03 -21.33
N TYR A 393 -8.74 8.72 -22.41
CA TYR A 393 -7.67 7.73 -22.35
C TYR A 393 -6.59 8.12 -21.34
N SER A 394 -6.16 9.39 -21.31
CA SER A 394 -5.16 9.89 -20.38
C SER A 394 -5.62 9.79 -18.92
N ALA A 395 -6.91 9.97 -18.64
CA ALA A 395 -7.46 9.79 -17.31
C ALA A 395 -7.27 8.36 -16.78
N LEU A 396 -7.35 7.34 -17.65
CA LEU A 396 -7.11 5.95 -17.30
C LEU A 396 -5.62 5.66 -17.04
N PHE A 397 -4.73 6.36 -17.75
CA PHE A 397 -3.28 6.10 -17.74
C PHE A 397 -2.46 7.26 -17.17
N ALA A 398 -3.11 8.30 -16.63
CA ALA A 398 -2.43 9.43 -16.02
C ALA A 398 -1.55 8.96 -14.86
N ARG A 399 -0.41 9.62 -14.69
CA ARG A 399 0.33 9.50 -13.45
C ARG A 399 -0.51 10.12 -12.32
N ASP A 400 -0.46 9.50 -11.16
CA ASP A 400 -0.87 10.06 -9.90
C ASP A 400 -0.21 11.46 -9.71
N PRO A 401 -0.85 12.42 -9.02
CA PRO A 401 -0.23 13.68 -8.63
C PRO A 401 1.14 13.51 -7.94
N ASP A 402 1.36 12.40 -7.27
CA ASP A 402 2.63 12.04 -6.64
C ASP A 402 3.65 11.42 -7.61
N GLY A 403 3.34 11.37 -8.90
CA GLY A 403 4.24 10.91 -9.95
C GLY A 403 4.30 9.39 -10.18
N HIS A 404 3.54 8.61 -9.43
CA HIS A 404 3.50 7.16 -9.62
C HIS A 404 2.79 6.76 -10.91
N ILE A 405 3.43 5.90 -11.71
CA ILE A 405 2.83 5.28 -12.93
C ILE A 405 1.85 4.16 -12.50
N GLY A 406 1.03 4.40 -11.48
CA GLY A 406 0.27 3.35 -10.80
C GLY A 406 -0.81 2.70 -11.66
N VAL A 407 -1.38 3.44 -12.59
CA VAL A 407 -2.55 2.95 -13.33
C VAL A 407 -2.17 2.18 -14.59
N ASN A 408 -1.00 2.42 -15.19
CA ASN A 408 -0.59 1.73 -16.43
C ASN A 408 -0.51 0.19 -16.27
N GLY A 409 -0.02 -0.31 -15.15
CA GLY A 409 0.06 -1.74 -14.87
C GLY A 409 -1.29 -2.39 -14.57
N ASP A 410 -2.25 -1.62 -14.04
CA ASP A 410 -3.52 -2.12 -13.54
C ASP A 410 -4.72 -1.82 -14.46
N ALA A 411 -4.56 -0.93 -15.45
CA ALA A 411 -5.62 -0.56 -16.36
C ALA A 411 -6.28 -1.78 -17.06
N TRP A 412 -5.48 -2.78 -17.43
CA TRP A 412 -5.98 -4.02 -18.01
C TRP A 412 -6.85 -4.81 -17.03
N LYS A 413 -6.58 -4.75 -15.72
CA LYS A 413 -7.39 -5.41 -14.69
C LYS A 413 -8.76 -4.75 -14.60
N TYR A 414 -8.82 -3.42 -14.62
CA TYR A 414 -10.08 -2.67 -14.62
C TYR A 414 -10.90 -2.95 -15.89
N ILE A 415 -10.27 -2.87 -17.06
CA ILE A 415 -10.93 -3.21 -18.32
C ILE A 415 -11.42 -4.67 -18.29
N SER A 416 -10.59 -5.61 -17.83
CA SER A 416 -10.97 -7.02 -17.70
C SER A 416 -12.17 -7.20 -16.77
N TYR A 417 -12.18 -6.54 -15.61
CA TYR A 417 -13.31 -6.55 -14.69
C TYR A 417 -14.59 -6.06 -15.39
N TYR A 418 -14.54 -4.90 -16.03
CA TYR A 418 -15.70 -4.31 -16.67
C TYR A 418 -16.18 -5.07 -17.92
N THR A 419 -15.39 -5.97 -18.51
CA THR A 419 -15.92 -6.86 -19.56
C THR A 419 -17.06 -7.77 -19.07
N TYR A 420 -17.17 -7.98 -17.76
CA TYR A 420 -18.25 -8.71 -17.11
C TYR A 420 -19.39 -7.80 -16.63
N HIS A 421 -19.17 -6.49 -16.57
CA HIS A 421 -20.08 -5.49 -16.00
C HIS A 421 -20.23 -4.26 -16.90
N THR A 422 -20.43 -4.48 -18.21
CA THR A 422 -20.46 -3.40 -19.21
C THR A 422 -21.59 -2.39 -19.05
N ASP A 423 -22.63 -2.74 -18.31
CA ASP A 423 -23.84 -1.91 -18.16
C ASP A 423 -23.90 -1.15 -16.84
N CYS A 424 -22.81 -1.15 -16.05
CA CYS A 424 -22.82 -0.54 -14.72
C CYS A 424 -22.82 1.00 -14.71
N TRP A 425 -22.49 1.65 -15.85
CA TRP A 425 -22.50 3.09 -16.02
C TRP A 425 -23.56 3.46 -17.09
N LYS A 426 -24.81 3.63 -16.67
CA LYS A 426 -25.94 3.86 -17.60
C LYS A 426 -26.31 5.34 -17.84
N THR A 427 -25.70 6.29 -17.14
CA THR A 427 -26.11 7.68 -17.21
C THR A 427 -25.11 8.55 -17.96
N GLU A 428 -25.59 9.18 -19.03
CA GLU A 428 -24.90 10.22 -19.81
C GLU A 428 -24.66 11.52 -18.99
N ASP A 429 -25.30 11.67 -17.84
CA ASP A 429 -25.36 12.91 -17.06
C ASP A 429 -24.13 13.20 -16.18
N GLU A 430 -23.17 12.30 -16.05
CA GLU A 430 -21.92 12.53 -15.31
C GLU A 430 -20.70 12.70 -16.23
N GLN A 431 -20.85 13.34 -17.37
CA GLN A 431 -19.73 13.96 -18.07
C GLN A 431 -19.28 15.21 -17.30
N ALA A 432 -18.80 15.01 -16.07
CA ALA A 432 -17.94 16.00 -15.45
C ALA A 432 -16.78 16.22 -16.42
N ALA A 433 -16.71 17.41 -16.98
CA ALA A 433 -15.63 17.83 -17.86
C ALA A 433 -14.32 17.45 -17.20
N CYS A 434 -13.73 16.36 -17.67
CA CYS A 434 -12.41 15.95 -17.24
C CYS A 434 -11.48 17.06 -17.71
N LYS A 435 -11.09 17.94 -16.79
CA LYS A 435 -9.94 18.81 -17.06
C LYS A 435 -8.80 17.84 -17.32
N PRO A 436 -8.25 17.80 -18.53
CA PRO A 436 -7.14 16.92 -18.80
C PRO A 436 -5.99 17.35 -17.88
N THR A 437 -5.63 16.53 -16.91
CA THR A 437 -4.29 16.53 -16.36
C THR A 437 -3.40 15.98 -17.47
N CYS A 438 -3.38 16.67 -18.59
CA CYS A 438 -2.54 16.32 -19.69
C CYS A 438 -1.13 16.73 -19.32
N ASN A 439 -0.23 15.78 -19.44
CA ASN A 439 1.19 16.07 -19.36
C ASN A 439 1.51 17.07 -20.50
N GLU A 440 1.55 18.37 -20.15
CA GLU A 440 1.78 19.48 -21.08
C GLU A 440 3.01 19.25 -21.93
N LEU A 441 4.00 18.59 -21.33
CA LEU A 441 5.23 18.20 -21.99
C LEU A 441 5.00 17.18 -23.12
N LEU A 442 4.15 16.19 -22.91
CA LEU A 442 3.78 15.22 -23.94
C LEU A 442 3.00 15.91 -25.09
N PHE A 443 2.16 16.87 -24.75
CA PHE A 443 1.45 17.69 -25.75
C PHE A 443 2.43 18.52 -26.56
N TYR A 444 3.32 19.22 -25.91
CA TYR A 444 4.33 20.05 -26.57
C TYR A 444 5.17 19.23 -27.54
N VAL A 445 5.80 18.17 -27.05
CA VAL A 445 6.65 17.28 -27.86
C VAL A 445 5.87 16.64 -29.00
N GLY A 446 4.67 16.13 -28.72
CA GLY A 446 3.82 15.48 -29.72
C GLY A 446 3.40 16.43 -30.86
N ARG A 447 3.13 17.70 -30.55
CA ARG A 447 2.78 18.71 -31.56
C ARG A 447 3.94 19.10 -32.43
N LYS A 448 5.10 19.36 -31.84
CA LYS A 448 6.31 19.70 -32.60
C LYS A 448 6.66 18.55 -33.56
N ILE A 449 6.69 17.30 -33.08
CA ILE A 449 6.95 16.15 -33.94
C ILE A 449 5.88 16.04 -35.05
N LEU A 450 4.58 16.19 -34.73
CA LEU A 450 3.54 16.10 -35.74
C LEU A 450 3.68 17.19 -36.81
N ARG A 451 3.92 18.44 -36.41
CA ARG A 451 4.12 19.56 -37.31
C ARG A 451 5.29 19.32 -38.26
N ASP A 452 6.45 18.97 -37.71
CA ASP A 452 7.65 18.66 -38.52
C ASP A 452 7.40 17.52 -39.51
N GLN A 453 6.64 16.51 -39.09
CA GLN A 453 6.30 15.37 -39.96
C GLN A 453 5.30 15.74 -41.04
N ILE A 454 4.30 16.60 -40.77
CA ILE A 454 3.32 17.08 -41.74
C ILE A 454 3.99 18.02 -42.76
N GLU A 455 4.83 18.94 -42.28
CA GLU A 455 5.58 19.86 -43.16
C GLU A 455 6.53 19.10 -44.08
N SER A 456 7.16 18.03 -43.61
CA SER A 456 8.14 17.26 -44.41
C SER A 456 7.50 16.28 -45.38
N ARG A 457 6.30 15.73 -45.12
CA ARG A 457 5.72 14.64 -45.93
C ARG A 457 4.22 14.72 -46.18
N GLY A 458 3.52 15.68 -45.59
CA GLY A 458 2.07 15.82 -45.63
C GLY A 458 1.27 14.87 -44.72
N ALA A 459 0.08 15.29 -44.31
CA ALA A 459 -0.78 14.58 -43.36
C ALA A 459 -1.19 13.17 -43.79
N VAL A 460 -1.52 13.01 -45.11
CA VAL A 460 -1.96 11.72 -45.67
C VAL A 460 -0.83 10.69 -45.60
N ARG A 461 0.39 11.12 -45.96
CA ARG A 461 1.56 10.26 -45.96
C ARG A 461 1.99 9.93 -44.51
N PHE A 462 1.87 10.88 -43.61
CA PHE A 462 2.09 10.64 -42.17
C PHE A 462 1.11 9.58 -41.61
N ARG A 463 -0.17 9.64 -41.91
CA ARG A 463 -1.14 8.59 -41.52
C ARG A 463 -0.69 7.22 -41.98
N LYS A 464 -0.37 7.07 -43.25
CA LYS A 464 0.00 5.79 -43.87
C LYS A 464 1.36 5.26 -43.35
N GLU A 465 2.37 6.11 -43.31
CA GLU A 465 3.75 5.69 -43.01
C GLU A 465 4.06 5.66 -41.51
N VAL A 466 3.35 6.39 -40.67
CA VAL A 466 3.59 6.44 -39.24
C VAL A 466 2.43 5.79 -38.47
N LEU A 467 1.21 6.28 -38.56
CA LEU A 467 0.12 5.77 -37.71
C LEU A 467 -0.25 4.33 -38.03
N GLU A 468 -0.35 3.95 -39.31
CA GLU A 468 -0.64 2.57 -39.70
C GLU A 468 0.51 1.63 -39.41
N ARG A 469 1.74 2.05 -39.67
CA ARG A 469 2.94 1.23 -39.33
C ARG A 469 3.14 1.06 -37.83
N PHE A 470 2.73 2.03 -37.04
CA PHE A 470 2.71 1.88 -35.59
C PHE A 470 1.77 0.74 -35.18
N THR A 471 0.57 0.63 -35.79
CA THR A 471 -0.38 -0.46 -35.51
C THR A 471 0.22 -1.84 -35.79
N LEU A 472 1.14 -1.89 -36.74
CA LEU A 472 1.86 -3.11 -37.11
C LEU A 472 3.13 -3.38 -36.26
N GLY A 473 3.38 -2.61 -35.20
CA GLY A 473 4.56 -2.74 -34.35
C GLY A 473 5.88 -2.34 -35.03
N LYS A 474 5.80 -1.64 -36.18
CA LYS A 474 6.99 -1.25 -36.98
C LYS A 474 7.60 0.10 -36.60
N ILE A 475 6.98 0.83 -35.67
CA ILE A 475 7.52 2.06 -35.09
C ILE A 475 8.09 1.73 -33.72
N THR A 476 9.35 1.99 -33.51
CA THR A 476 10.13 1.56 -32.34
C THR A 476 10.72 2.73 -31.56
N THR A 477 11.31 2.45 -30.42
CA THR A 477 12.12 3.39 -29.62
C THR A 477 13.15 4.14 -30.49
N SER A 478 13.82 3.46 -31.41
CA SER A 478 14.82 4.08 -32.31
C SER A 478 14.19 5.13 -33.23
N TRP A 479 12.92 4.96 -33.62
CA TRP A 479 12.22 5.99 -34.38
C TRP A 479 11.96 7.23 -33.50
N LEU A 480 11.47 7.05 -32.26
CA LEU A 480 11.20 8.16 -31.34
C LEU A 480 12.47 8.92 -30.99
N ARG A 481 13.59 8.22 -30.69
CA ARG A 481 14.89 8.82 -30.45
C ARG A 481 15.36 9.68 -31.64
N ARG A 482 15.16 9.20 -32.88
CA ARG A 482 15.45 10.00 -34.07
C ARG A 482 14.59 11.26 -34.20
N GLN A 483 13.31 11.19 -33.82
CA GLN A 483 12.47 12.39 -33.78
C GLN A 483 12.93 13.39 -32.73
N PHE A 484 13.33 12.90 -31.55
CA PHE A 484 13.91 13.75 -30.51
C PHE A 484 15.20 14.44 -30.96
N LEU A 485 16.13 13.71 -31.60
CA LEU A 485 17.35 14.30 -32.12
C LEU A 485 17.08 15.37 -33.18
N LYS A 486 16.11 15.13 -34.07
CA LYS A 486 15.67 16.13 -35.06
C LYS A 486 15.04 17.35 -34.35
N GLY A 487 14.17 17.10 -33.38
CA GLY A 487 13.53 18.15 -32.61
C GLY A 487 14.54 18.97 -31.80
N ALA A 488 15.58 18.36 -31.25
CA ALA A 488 16.62 19.04 -30.47
C ALA A 488 17.37 20.13 -31.26
N ILE A 489 17.43 19.99 -32.57
CA ILE A 489 18.05 21.00 -33.45
C ILE A 489 17.10 22.15 -33.74
N LEU A 490 15.79 21.85 -33.85
CA LEU A 490 14.76 22.77 -34.36
C LEU A 490 14.00 23.48 -33.24
N HIS A 491 13.83 22.83 -32.09
CA HIS A 491 12.94 23.28 -31.03
C HIS A 491 13.61 23.26 -29.68
N GLU A 492 13.33 24.25 -28.88
CA GLU A 492 13.63 24.26 -27.46
C GLU A 492 12.85 23.15 -26.72
N GLY A 493 13.35 22.67 -25.58
CA GLY A 493 12.70 21.65 -24.79
C GLY A 493 12.89 20.20 -25.25
N PHE A 494 13.55 19.96 -26.40
CA PHE A 494 13.93 18.60 -26.82
C PHE A 494 15.31 18.25 -26.25
N ASN A 495 15.35 18.04 -24.92
CA ASN A 495 16.57 17.71 -24.18
C ASN A 495 16.44 16.39 -23.43
N TYR A 496 17.50 16.00 -22.72
CA TYR A 496 17.48 14.74 -21.99
C TYR A 496 16.52 14.73 -20.78
N ASP A 497 16.32 15.87 -20.12
CA ASP A 497 15.37 15.97 -19.01
C ASP A 497 13.92 15.73 -19.50
N THR A 498 13.59 16.28 -20.67
CA THR A 498 12.31 15.98 -21.35
C THR A 498 12.18 14.49 -21.71
N TRP A 499 13.26 13.89 -22.23
CA TRP A 499 13.25 12.46 -22.51
C TRP A 499 13.05 11.63 -21.23
N LYS A 500 13.75 11.95 -20.15
CA LYS A 500 13.57 11.29 -18.85
C LYS A 500 12.10 11.37 -18.39
N ALA A 501 11.55 12.56 -18.38
CA ALA A 501 10.17 12.79 -17.91
C ALA A 501 9.12 12.03 -18.73
N LEU A 502 9.34 11.81 -20.02
CA LEU A 502 8.38 11.16 -20.92
C LEU A 502 8.62 9.67 -21.11
N CYS A 503 9.87 9.21 -21.04
CA CYS A 503 10.28 7.90 -21.56
C CYS A 503 11.02 7.01 -20.56
N LEU A 504 11.29 7.47 -19.34
CA LEU A 504 11.90 6.64 -18.29
C LEU A 504 10.91 6.47 -17.12
N ASN A 505 10.98 5.31 -16.45
CA ASN A 505 10.34 5.11 -15.15
C ASN A 505 11.29 5.53 -14.02
N GLU A 506 10.83 5.44 -12.77
CA GLU A 506 11.60 5.78 -11.57
C GLU A 506 12.91 4.98 -11.44
N GLN A 507 12.92 3.74 -11.93
CA GLN A 507 14.09 2.88 -11.93
C GLN A 507 15.05 3.17 -13.12
N GLY A 508 14.74 4.12 -14.02
CA GLY A 508 15.53 4.45 -15.19
C GLY A 508 15.36 3.54 -16.39
N SER A 509 14.40 2.66 -16.34
CA SER A 509 14.08 1.81 -17.47
C SER A 509 13.22 2.56 -18.50
N GLU A 510 13.47 2.32 -19.79
CA GLU A 510 12.72 2.98 -20.86
C GLU A 510 11.28 2.47 -20.98
N THR A 511 10.33 3.39 -20.91
CA THR A 511 8.88 3.19 -21.15
C THR A 511 8.45 3.77 -22.49
N THR A 512 9.35 3.84 -23.45
CA THR A 512 9.16 4.47 -24.76
C THR A 512 7.98 3.92 -25.55
N TYR A 513 7.64 2.65 -25.37
CA TYR A 513 6.49 2.07 -26.07
C TYR A 513 5.17 2.72 -25.63
N GLU A 514 5.03 3.00 -24.34
CA GLU A 514 3.87 3.66 -23.78
C GLU A 514 3.77 5.12 -24.25
N THR A 515 4.88 5.84 -24.22
CA THR A 515 4.96 7.21 -24.74
C THR A 515 4.58 7.27 -26.22
N LEU A 516 5.09 6.36 -27.04
CA LEU A 516 4.72 6.24 -28.46
C LEU A 516 3.23 5.95 -28.64
N PHE A 517 2.65 5.10 -27.82
CA PHE A 517 1.23 4.78 -27.88
C PHE A 517 0.37 6.01 -27.57
N ARG A 518 0.71 6.78 -26.54
CA ARG A 518 0.05 8.04 -26.19
C ARG A 518 0.17 9.08 -27.30
N LEU A 519 1.36 9.29 -27.84
CA LEU A 519 1.59 10.19 -28.98
C LEU A 519 0.73 9.80 -30.16
N ARG A 520 0.64 8.52 -30.48
CA ARG A 520 -0.19 8.04 -31.57
C ARG A 520 -1.67 8.37 -31.37
N LEU A 521 -2.21 8.16 -30.18
CA LEU A 521 -3.61 8.49 -29.90
C LEU A 521 -3.86 9.98 -30.09
N MET A 522 -2.98 10.84 -29.59
CA MET A 522 -3.03 12.29 -29.76
C MET A 522 -2.99 12.67 -31.25
N TRP A 523 -2.04 12.14 -32.01
CA TRP A 523 -1.93 12.44 -33.45
C TRP A 523 -3.15 11.98 -34.23
N SER A 524 -3.74 10.84 -33.88
CA SER A 524 -4.98 10.36 -34.52
C SER A 524 -6.15 11.31 -34.25
N GLU A 525 -6.28 11.80 -33.01
CA GLU A 525 -7.32 12.75 -32.63
C GLU A 525 -7.13 14.10 -33.32
N TRP A 526 -5.92 14.68 -33.24
CA TRP A 526 -5.62 15.96 -33.86
C TRP A 526 -5.80 15.97 -35.38
N LEU A 527 -5.39 14.91 -36.07
CA LEU A 527 -5.61 14.76 -37.49
C LEU A 527 -7.12 14.57 -37.89
N ARG A 528 -7.94 14.13 -36.92
CA ARG A 528 -9.39 14.00 -37.11
C ARG A 528 -10.11 15.33 -36.86
N THR A 529 -9.71 16.05 -35.82
CA THR A 529 -10.38 17.28 -35.37
C THR A 529 -9.86 18.53 -36.05
N GLU A 530 -8.74 18.42 -36.78
CA GLU A 530 -7.98 19.55 -37.36
C GLU A 530 -7.58 20.64 -36.34
N ASN A 531 -7.62 20.30 -35.05
CA ASN A 531 -7.39 21.22 -33.96
C ASN A 531 -5.92 21.20 -33.51
N LEU A 532 -5.09 21.95 -34.25
CA LEU A 532 -3.67 22.16 -33.95
C LEU A 532 -3.48 23.46 -33.14
N LEU A 533 -3.93 23.49 -31.88
CA LEU A 533 -3.65 24.65 -31.00
C LEU A 533 -2.14 24.83 -30.83
N GLU A 534 -1.65 26.05 -30.96
CA GLU A 534 -0.21 26.34 -30.79
C GLU A 534 0.17 26.39 -29.30
N ILE A 535 1.23 25.65 -28.95
CA ILE A 535 1.99 25.84 -27.71
C ILE A 535 3.32 26.43 -28.15
N SER A 536 3.55 27.69 -27.83
CA SER A 536 4.73 28.43 -28.28
C SER A 536 5.99 28.10 -27.46
N GLU A 537 5.83 27.84 -26.16
CA GLU A 537 6.94 27.64 -25.24
C GLU A 537 6.94 26.24 -24.64
N PRO A 538 8.15 25.67 -24.39
CA PRO A 538 8.25 24.36 -23.72
C PRO A 538 7.81 24.50 -22.26
N PRO A 539 7.00 23.56 -21.73
CA PRO A 539 6.68 23.50 -20.32
C PRO A 539 7.91 23.31 -19.47
N GLU A 540 7.91 23.89 -18.27
CA GLU A 540 8.98 23.71 -17.30
C GLU A 540 9.09 22.23 -16.90
N VAL A 541 10.30 21.68 -17.00
CA VAL A 541 10.59 20.29 -16.64
C VAL A 541 11.28 20.30 -15.28
N VAL A 542 10.64 19.67 -14.30
CA VAL A 542 11.26 19.44 -12.99
C VAL A 542 12.47 18.51 -13.18
N LYS A 543 13.66 19.00 -12.85
CA LYS A 543 14.88 18.21 -12.90
C LYS A 543 14.91 17.22 -11.77
N ILE A 544 14.54 15.97 -12.05
CA ILE A 544 14.64 14.88 -11.09
C ILE A 544 16.01 14.23 -11.29
N PRO A 545 16.91 14.20 -10.28
CA PRO A 545 18.18 13.46 -10.35
C PRO A 545 17.92 11.99 -10.66
N HIS A 546 18.66 11.45 -11.60
CA HIS A 546 18.49 10.07 -12.02
C HIS A 546 19.82 9.34 -12.09
N ASN A 547 19.84 8.05 -11.74
CA ASN A 547 21.04 7.20 -11.75
C ASN A 547 21.71 7.06 -13.13
N ALA A 548 20.99 7.44 -14.17
CA ALA A 548 21.48 7.46 -15.55
C ALA A 548 21.95 8.86 -16.02
N ASP A 549 22.06 9.84 -15.12
CA ASP A 549 22.49 11.18 -15.50
C ASP A 549 23.94 11.20 -15.98
N ILE A 550 24.22 12.11 -16.91
CA ILE A 550 25.57 12.31 -17.45
C ILE A 550 26.31 13.31 -16.55
N PRO A 551 27.60 13.05 -16.24
CA PRO A 551 28.41 14.00 -15.50
C PRO A 551 28.48 15.38 -16.18
N SER A 552 28.31 16.45 -15.39
CA SER A 552 28.28 17.83 -15.91
C SER A 552 29.57 18.27 -16.63
N ASN A 553 30.73 17.68 -16.30
CA ASN A 553 31.98 17.89 -16.99
C ASN A 553 31.96 17.35 -18.43
N LEU A 554 31.30 16.21 -18.64
CA LEU A 554 31.16 15.58 -19.95
C LEU A 554 30.24 16.41 -20.86
N GLU A 555 29.15 16.95 -20.31
CA GLU A 555 28.26 17.86 -21.02
C GLU A 555 29.00 19.13 -21.47
N LYS A 556 29.75 19.77 -20.56
CA LYS A 556 30.59 20.94 -20.89
C LYS A 556 31.63 20.63 -21.99
N THR A 557 32.23 19.44 -21.94
CA THR A 557 33.20 19.02 -22.95
C THR A 557 32.55 18.85 -24.31
N LEU A 558 31.34 18.28 -24.39
CA LEU A 558 30.60 18.15 -25.64
C LEU A 558 30.24 19.51 -26.24
N CYS A 559 29.79 20.47 -25.41
CA CYS A 559 29.53 21.83 -25.88
C CYS A 559 30.80 22.48 -26.44
N LYS A 560 31.95 22.33 -25.78
CA LYS A 560 33.22 22.83 -26.26
C LYS A 560 33.66 22.18 -27.59
N ILE A 561 33.44 20.88 -27.75
CA ILE A 561 33.66 20.17 -29.03
C ILE A 561 32.83 20.78 -30.14
N THR A 562 31.56 21.11 -29.83
CA THR A 562 30.63 21.69 -30.79
C THR A 562 31.08 23.09 -31.20
N GLU A 563 31.44 23.96 -30.26
CA GLU A 563 31.96 25.32 -30.52
C GLU A 563 33.21 25.28 -31.41
N GLU A 564 34.23 24.56 -30.99
CA GLU A 564 35.49 24.48 -31.75
C GLU A 564 35.31 23.90 -33.17
N TYR A 565 34.37 22.98 -33.35
CA TYR A 565 34.12 22.43 -34.69
C TYR A 565 33.38 23.45 -35.57
N VAL A 566 32.34 24.11 -35.01
CA VAL A 566 31.56 25.12 -35.73
C VAL A 566 32.47 26.30 -36.12
N ASP A 567 33.29 26.77 -35.20
CA ASP A 567 34.25 27.86 -35.45
C ASP A 567 35.25 27.52 -36.58
N LYS A 568 35.72 26.26 -36.60
CA LYS A 568 36.73 25.83 -37.60
C LYS A 568 36.16 25.45 -38.94
N ARG A 569 34.93 24.89 -39.01
CA ARG A 569 34.38 24.26 -40.21
C ARG A 569 33.00 24.76 -40.62
N GLY A 570 32.37 25.56 -39.80
CA GLY A 570 31.06 26.14 -40.00
C GLY A 570 29.87 25.22 -39.65
N GLN A 571 28.72 25.84 -39.38
CA GLN A 571 27.49 25.17 -38.94
C GLN A 571 26.96 24.13 -39.93
N LEU A 572 26.95 24.44 -41.25
CA LEU A 572 26.45 23.53 -42.27
C LEU A 572 27.23 22.22 -42.34
N ARG A 573 28.56 22.29 -42.14
CA ARG A 573 29.42 21.10 -42.10
C ARG A 573 29.19 20.30 -40.81
N PHE A 574 29.13 20.97 -39.66
CA PHE A 574 28.84 20.29 -38.40
C PHE A 574 27.50 19.54 -38.51
N LYS A 575 26.43 20.20 -38.97
CA LYS A 575 25.14 19.55 -39.18
C LYS A 575 25.27 18.31 -40.05
N LYS A 576 25.87 18.44 -41.23
CA LYS A 576 25.97 17.33 -42.19
C LYS A 576 26.86 16.19 -41.70
N GLU A 577 28.07 16.49 -41.23
CA GLU A 577 29.09 15.49 -40.90
C GLU A 577 28.94 14.89 -39.50
N ILE A 578 28.19 15.53 -38.61
CA ILE A 578 28.01 15.06 -37.24
C ILE A 578 26.54 14.77 -36.92
N ILE A 579 25.66 15.77 -37.02
CA ILE A 579 24.30 15.64 -36.57
C ILE A 579 23.50 14.69 -37.49
N ASP A 580 23.60 14.87 -38.82
CA ASP A 580 22.83 14.02 -39.74
C ASP A 580 23.34 12.57 -39.71
N GLU A 581 24.63 12.32 -39.49
CA GLU A 581 25.20 10.99 -39.31
C GLU A 581 24.80 10.35 -37.96
N LEU A 582 24.71 11.15 -36.88
CA LEU A 582 24.13 10.67 -35.59
C LEU A 582 22.65 10.27 -35.73
N ILE A 583 21.87 11.08 -36.46
CA ILE A 583 20.46 10.78 -36.75
C ILE A 583 20.32 9.52 -37.62
N ALA A 584 21.24 9.33 -38.58
CA ALA A 584 21.29 8.13 -39.40
C ALA A 584 21.76 6.88 -38.65
N GLY A 585 22.43 7.06 -37.51
CA GLY A 585 23.00 5.97 -36.71
C GLY A 585 24.36 5.49 -37.24
N GLU A 586 25.05 6.33 -37.99
CA GLU A 586 26.37 6.05 -38.57
C GLU A 586 27.53 6.33 -37.59
N LYS A 587 27.26 7.06 -36.51
CA LYS A 587 28.19 7.29 -35.40
C LYS A 587 27.79 6.48 -34.18
N ASP A 588 28.81 5.92 -33.52
CA ASP A 588 28.65 5.07 -32.34
C ASP A 588 29.34 5.66 -31.08
N LEU A 589 29.36 4.91 -29.98
CA LEU A 589 30.05 5.30 -28.76
C LEU A 589 31.56 5.43 -28.92
N TYR A 590 32.16 4.70 -29.86
CA TYR A 590 33.58 4.77 -30.12
C TYR A 590 33.96 6.15 -30.68
N TRP A 591 33.12 6.71 -31.56
CA TRP A 591 33.30 8.07 -32.07
C TRP A 591 33.31 9.11 -30.94
N PHE A 592 32.39 9.00 -29.96
CA PHE A 592 32.37 9.86 -28.80
C PHE A 592 33.61 9.68 -27.91
N ARG A 593 34.02 8.45 -27.66
CA ARG A 593 35.23 8.11 -26.91
C ARG A 593 36.46 8.78 -27.52
N GLU A 594 36.64 8.63 -28.82
CA GLU A 594 37.79 9.25 -29.55
C GLU A 594 37.75 10.78 -29.43
N ARG A 595 36.60 11.40 -29.54
CA ARG A 595 36.50 12.86 -29.49
C ARG A 595 36.72 13.41 -28.08
N LEU A 596 36.11 12.80 -27.07
CA LEU A 596 36.24 13.20 -25.66
C LEU A 596 37.68 13.02 -25.15
N SER A 597 38.40 11.98 -25.59
CA SER A 597 39.77 11.70 -25.17
C SER A 597 40.77 12.77 -25.60
N ARG A 598 40.45 13.59 -26.57
CA ARG A 598 41.28 14.75 -26.97
C ARG A 598 41.28 15.87 -25.95
N TYR A 599 40.28 15.90 -25.07
CA TYR A 599 40.14 16.89 -24.02
C TYR A 599 40.52 16.35 -22.64
N ASP A 600 40.31 15.04 -22.42
CA ASP A 600 40.68 14.36 -21.20
C ASP A 600 41.07 12.89 -21.52
N PRO A 601 42.36 12.52 -21.35
CA PRO A 601 42.84 11.16 -21.59
C PRO A 601 42.10 10.07 -20.78
N ALA A 602 41.43 10.43 -19.66
CA ALA A 602 40.66 9.49 -18.88
C ALA A 602 39.53 8.83 -19.70
N TYR A 603 39.04 9.48 -20.75
CA TYR A 603 38.04 8.90 -21.65
C TYR A 603 38.58 7.82 -22.60
N LEU A 604 39.91 7.56 -22.62
CA LEU A 604 40.48 6.39 -23.29
C LEU A 604 40.34 5.11 -22.47
N ASP A 605 40.15 5.22 -21.17
CA ASP A 605 40.05 4.07 -20.28
C ASP A 605 38.79 3.23 -20.62
N GLU A 606 39.00 1.97 -20.92
CA GLU A 606 37.96 1.03 -21.28
C GLU A 606 37.06 0.71 -20.07
N THR A 607 37.65 0.63 -18.89
CA THR A 607 36.95 0.40 -17.63
C THR A 607 35.98 1.55 -17.30
N TYR A 608 36.37 2.79 -17.63
CA TYR A 608 35.46 3.95 -17.50
C TYR A 608 34.21 3.77 -18.37
N TRP A 609 34.40 3.41 -19.66
CA TRP A 609 33.29 3.26 -20.60
C TRP A 609 32.42 2.05 -20.30
N GLU A 610 32.96 0.97 -19.81
CA GLU A 610 32.20 -0.18 -19.35
C GLU A 610 31.29 0.21 -18.19
N ARG A 611 31.80 0.89 -17.17
CA ARG A 611 31.02 1.40 -16.05
C ARG A 611 29.96 2.43 -16.50
N PHE A 612 30.37 3.38 -17.35
CA PHE A 612 29.48 4.41 -17.87
C PHE A 612 28.31 3.82 -18.68
N CYS A 613 28.51 2.71 -19.36
CA CYS A 613 27.52 2.03 -20.19
C CYS A 613 26.80 0.87 -19.48
N THR A 614 26.98 0.71 -18.17
CA THR A 614 26.31 -0.30 -17.37
C THR A 614 25.39 0.38 -16.35
N SER A 615 24.16 -0.11 -16.19
CA SER A 615 23.23 0.35 -15.16
C SER A 615 23.68 -0.12 -13.77
N GLN A 616 23.10 0.43 -12.71
CA GLN A 616 23.34 -0.04 -11.33
C GLN A 616 22.98 -1.53 -11.13
N ASP A 617 21.99 -2.02 -11.88
CA ASP A 617 21.58 -3.43 -11.87
C ASP A 617 22.44 -4.33 -12.76
N GLY A 618 23.55 -3.82 -13.32
CA GLY A 618 24.49 -4.57 -14.15
C GLY A 618 24.09 -4.76 -15.62
N TYR A 619 23.00 -4.16 -16.09
CA TYR A 619 22.56 -4.27 -17.49
C TYR A 619 23.26 -3.24 -18.39
N SER A 620 23.53 -3.64 -19.65
CA SER A 620 24.11 -2.74 -20.64
C SER A 620 23.13 -1.66 -21.10
N ILE A 621 23.52 -0.38 -20.96
CA ILE A 621 22.76 0.80 -21.41
C ILE A 621 23.45 1.55 -22.55
N LYS A 622 24.31 0.88 -23.31
CA LYS A 622 25.09 1.48 -24.41
C LYS A 622 24.25 2.31 -25.39
N SER A 623 23.10 1.79 -25.81
CA SER A 623 22.22 2.50 -26.76
C SER A 623 21.57 3.75 -26.15
N LEU A 624 21.27 3.73 -24.86
CA LEU A 624 20.78 4.90 -24.14
C LEU A 624 21.86 5.95 -23.99
N ARG A 625 23.09 5.55 -23.64
CA ARG A 625 24.23 6.46 -23.52
C ARG A 625 24.58 7.13 -24.84
N LEU A 626 24.60 6.37 -25.94
CA LEU A 626 24.80 6.95 -27.28
C LEU A 626 23.74 8.00 -27.59
N PHE A 627 22.48 7.72 -27.29
CA PHE A 627 21.38 8.67 -27.49
C PHE A 627 21.52 9.93 -26.63
N GLN A 628 21.88 9.78 -25.34
CA GLN A 628 22.12 10.90 -24.42
C GLN A 628 23.21 11.83 -24.93
N LEU A 629 24.39 11.28 -25.28
CA LEU A 629 25.51 12.06 -25.81
C LEU A 629 25.13 12.78 -27.10
N SER A 630 24.40 12.09 -27.99
CA SER A 630 23.92 12.66 -29.25
C SER A 630 22.94 13.81 -29.01
N LEU A 631 22.06 13.69 -28.02
CA LEU A 631 21.07 14.70 -27.71
C LEU A 631 21.72 15.97 -27.11
N ILE A 632 22.68 15.80 -26.20
CA ILE A 632 23.46 16.93 -25.66
C ILE A 632 24.18 17.68 -26.80
N LEU A 633 24.83 16.95 -27.68
CA LEU A 633 25.56 17.53 -28.79
C LEU A 633 24.66 18.29 -29.76
N ALA A 634 23.42 17.77 -30.01
CA ALA A 634 22.42 18.44 -30.82
C ALA A 634 21.90 19.73 -30.13
N ASN A 635 21.73 19.73 -28.82
CA ASN A 635 21.35 20.94 -28.06
C ASN A 635 22.45 21.99 -28.08
N CYS A 636 23.72 21.60 -27.83
CA CYS A 636 24.84 22.52 -27.90
C CYS A 636 24.96 23.17 -29.31
N PHE A 637 24.72 22.39 -30.37
CA PHE A 637 24.70 22.91 -31.74
C PHE A 637 23.56 23.94 -31.95
N ARG A 638 22.36 23.64 -31.47
CA ARG A 638 21.24 24.58 -31.56
C ARG A 638 21.56 25.90 -30.87
N GLU A 639 22.14 25.85 -29.69
CA GLU A 639 22.51 27.06 -28.90
C GLU A 639 23.56 27.91 -29.64
N GLN A 640 24.52 27.28 -30.35
CA GLN A 640 25.46 28.01 -31.15
C GLN A 640 24.78 28.69 -32.34
N VAL A 641 23.87 28.00 -33.04
CA VAL A 641 23.11 28.57 -34.15
C VAL A 641 22.27 29.77 -33.71
N PHE A 642 21.67 29.71 -32.53
CA PHE A 642 20.87 30.81 -31.97
C PHE A 642 21.75 32.03 -31.61
N LYS A 643 22.93 31.81 -30.99
CA LYS A 643 23.86 32.90 -30.65
C LYS A 643 24.33 33.67 -31.89
N GLU A 644 24.69 32.98 -32.98
CA GLU A 644 25.11 33.64 -34.21
C GLU A 644 23.99 34.37 -34.94
N ASN A 645 22.75 33.92 -34.85
CA ASN A 645 21.58 34.57 -35.44
C ASN A 645 21.13 35.84 -34.65
N GLN A 646 21.60 36.02 -33.42
CA GLN A 646 21.33 37.18 -32.59
C GLN A 646 22.48 38.23 -32.60
N ALA A 647 23.68 37.82 -33.05
CA ALA A 647 24.83 38.69 -33.23
C ALA A 647 24.85 39.26 -34.65
#